data_fa9db2d0b45c4d4b4e205f58845d544f
#
_entry.id   fa9db2d0b45c4d4b4e205f58845d544f
#
_cell.length_a   1.000
_cell.length_b   1.000
_cell.length_c   1.000
_cell.angle_alpha   90.00
_cell.angle_beta   90.00
_cell.angle_gamma   90.00
#
_symmetry.space_group_name_H-M   'P 1'
#
loop_
_entity.id
_entity.type
_entity.pdbx_description
1 polymer ?
#
loop_
_entity_poly.entity_id
_entity_poly.type
_entity_poly.pdbx_seq_one_letter_code
_entity_poly.pdbx_strand_id
1 'polypeptide(L)'
;MYLNQLEERGIDSPKKLSSIVPNLHIPEYGSSMTSSIYLRGYGSRMENPVLGLYIDDVPVLNKNSYDLEMLDIRRVDLFRGPQGTVYGRNSMCGVLSMTTLSPSSYSGVRALLEYGSANSMMASVSAYGSSEDGLAVGGGISYRHTDGFFTNAYDGASCDPSDAVSMRLRLEKQIKPDLYFENILSAGYVNQGGWPYRQYLADTKELLATSYNDVCAYRRLNVTEAVKLRYDAPSYVLNSISSLQLLFDRMDLDQDFTDRSMFTLAQIQREGALTQEFVLRPKQEWKTEWWDWQSGAFAFYKYNRMSAPVHFKHDGISELILGNANSNIPEDVAGGYNDPLLIKEDNFVIGSEFGINTFGAAMYHESYFTFGKWLLTAGLRLDYEGNSMNYCSDAQIHYRFQPTMPDYKPFETVYKGRVGNHYVEFIPKLSALYDAGSIGGNGKARAFAVVSKGYRSGGFNTQIFSDILQNMMMNGLMADLGVYLDDPGTAVRAENTAYRPEKSWNYELGGNLEFGRERHGVSLSGSAFLIACRDQQITLFPPGKSTGRMMANVGRSRSIGVELSALYRLGDFALSGSYGYTDARFTRYDDGNSDYSGNRIPYSPEQTLNVRAGYTFTFMNPSFRALSINADCSGVGRIWWDEANTLVEPFRMLYGADATMRLKWVDVRFRADNLSGEDYNVFYFKSIGNMFFQRGKPFRWTVGLVYNL
;
A
#
# COMPACT_ATOMS: atom_id res chain seq x y z
N MET A 1 -10.20 -12.12 -10.50
CA MET A 1 -11.14 -12.81 -9.60
C MET A 1 -12.47 -12.09 -9.63
N TYR A 2 -13.57 -12.81 -9.52
CA TYR A 2 -14.93 -12.26 -9.52
C TYR A 2 -15.51 -12.24 -8.12
N LEU A 3 -16.56 -11.45 -7.90
CA LEU A 3 -17.24 -11.20 -6.64
C LEU A 3 -17.44 -12.46 -5.78
N ASN A 4 -18.08 -13.49 -6.33
CA ASN A 4 -18.36 -14.74 -5.60
C ASN A 4 -17.07 -15.41 -5.07
N GLN A 5 -15.99 -15.39 -5.86
CA GLN A 5 -14.70 -15.96 -5.46
C GLN A 5 -14.01 -15.14 -4.36
N LEU A 6 -14.15 -13.81 -4.40
CA LEU A 6 -13.64 -12.91 -3.37
C LEU A 6 -14.32 -13.19 -2.04
N GLU A 7 -15.64 -13.27 -2.07
CA GLU A 7 -16.47 -13.49 -0.89
C GLU A 7 -16.29 -14.88 -0.27
N GLU A 8 -16.31 -15.94 -1.09
CA GLU A 8 -16.05 -17.31 -0.62
C GLU A 8 -14.67 -17.43 0.07
N ARG A 9 -13.70 -16.63 -0.37
CA ARG A 9 -12.36 -16.57 0.24
C ARG A 9 -12.23 -15.55 1.36
N GLY A 10 -13.30 -14.78 1.68
CA GLY A 10 -13.30 -13.71 2.67
C GLY A 10 -12.32 -12.57 2.33
N ILE A 11 -12.12 -12.30 1.04
CA ILE A 11 -11.27 -11.21 0.55
C ILE A 11 -12.12 -9.95 0.46
N ASP A 12 -12.02 -9.11 1.45
CA ASP A 12 -12.79 -7.88 1.63
C ASP A 12 -11.91 -6.61 1.58
N SER A 13 -10.59 -6.80 1.49
CA SER A 13 -9.64 -5.70 1.34
C SER A 13 -8.48 -6.09 0.41
N PRO A 14 -7.79 -5.11 -0.22
CA PRO A 14 -6.62 -5.37 -1.05
C PRO A 14 -5.49 -6.09 -0.32
N LYS A 15 -5.33 -5.88 0.99
CA LYS A 15 -4.31 -6.57 1.80
C LYS A 15 -4.48 -8.08 1.78
N LYS A 16 -5.72 -8.57 1.83
CA LYS A 16 -6.01 -10.00 1.82
C LYS A 16 -5.67 -10.70 0.50
N LEU A 17 -5.50 -9.96 -0.60
CA LEU A 17 -5.01 -10.52 -1.87
C LEU A 17 -3.61 -11.13 -1.74
N SER A 18 -2.82 -10.70 -0.76
CA SER A 18 -1.49 -11.27 -0.48
C SER A 18 -1.52 -12.78 -0.17
N SER A 19 -2.64 -13.30 0.35
CA SER A 19 -2.77 -14.73 0.66
C SER A 19 -2.94 -15.63 -0.57
N ILE A 20 -3.26 -15.07 -1.74
CA ILE A 20 -3.61 -15.84 -2.94
C ILE A 20 -2.78 -15.48 -4.18
N VAL A 21 -2.20 -14.29 -4.21
CA VAL A 21 -1.44 -13.79 -5.37
C VAL A 21 0.05 -14.09 -5.20
N PRO A 22 0.67 -14.84 -6.15
CA PRO A 22 2.11 -15.10 -6.10
C PRO A 22 2.93 -13.81 -6.05
N ASN A 23 3.96 -13.79 -5.21
CA ASN A 23 4.92 -12.70 -5.06
C ASN A 23 4.32 -11.33 -4.69
N LEU A 24 3.05 -11.26 -4.29
CA LEU A 24 2.42 -10.08 -3.69
C LEU A 24 2.46 -10.22 -2.17
N HIS A 25 2.97 -9.20 -1.49
CA HIS A 25 2.97 -9.12 -0.04
C HIS A 25 2.61 -7.70 0.42
N ILE A 26 1.48 -7.59 1.11
CA ILE A 26 1.02 -6.34 1.73
C ILE A 26 0.92 -6.65 3.24
N PRO A 27 1.99 -6.36 4.02
CA PRO A 27 2.01 -6.69 5.44
C PRO A 27 1.00 -5.85 6.22
N GLU A 28 0.49 -6.42 7.30
CA GLU A 28 -0.23 -5.67 8.33
C GLU A 28 0.74 -4.70 9.01
N TYR A 29 0.34 -3.46 9.16
CA TYR A 29 1.15 -2.39 9.75
C TYR A 29 0.59 -1.91 11.10
N GLY A 30 -0.35 -2.64 11.68
CA GLY A 30 -1.03 -2.27 12.92
C GLY A 30 -2.16 -1.26 12.73
N SER A 31 -2.42 -0.81 11.50
CA SER A 31 -3.52 0.10 11.18
C SER A 31 -3.99 -0.07 9.73
N SER A 32 -5.12 0.56 9.37
CA SER A 32 -5.62 0.64 7.99
C SER A 32 -4.80 1.60 7.11
N MET A 33 -3.81 2.28 7.64
CA MET A 33 -2.83 2.98 6.83
C MET A 33 -1.99 1.97 6.04
N THR A 34 -1.95 2.08 4.72
CA THR A 34 -1.13 1.21 3.89
C THR A 34 0.29 1.71 3.85
N SER A 35 1.17 1.12 4.65
CA SER A 35 2.56 1.55 4.70
C SER A 35 3.44 0.89 3.64
N SER A 36 3.19 -0.37 3.33
CA SER A 36 4.09 -1.19 2.51
C SER A 36 3.33 -2.08 1.53
N ILE A 37 3.79 -2.12 0.29
CA ILE A 37 3.30 -3.04 -0.74
C ILE A 37 4.51 -3.57 -1.47
N TYR A 38 4.68 -4.89 -1.46
CA TYR A 38 5.76 -5.60 -2.14
C TYR A 38 5.21 -6.47 -3.25
N LEU A 39 5.76 -6.35 -4.44
CA LEU A 39 5.45 -7.20 -5.57
C LEU A 39 6.74 -7.58 -6.30
N ARG A 40 6.97 -8.88 -6.52
CA ARG A 40 8.15 -9.40 -7.20
C ARG A 40 9.48 -8.89 -6.62
N GLY A 41 9.56 -8.75 -5.29
CA GLY A 41 10.78 -8.35 -4.59
C GLY A 41 10.95 -6.84 -4.39
N TYR A 42 10.17 -6.01 -5.04
CA TYR A 42 10.21 -4.55 -4.88
C TYR A 42 9.05 -4.05 -4.04
N GLY A 43 9.33 -3.04 -3.23
CA GLY A 43 8.33 -2.44 -2.36
C GLY A 43 8.69 -1.06 -1.89
N SER A 44 7.77 -0.44 -1.17
CA SER A 44 7.95 0.86 -0.55
C SER A 44 7.32 0.87 0.82
N ARG A 45 8.06 1.32 1.81
CA ARG A 45 7.56 1.57 3.17
C ARG A 45 6.99 2.98 3.33
N MET A 46 7.44 3.92 2.51
CA MET A 46 7.07 5.33 2.59
C MET A 46 6.56 5.83 1.24
N GLU A 47 5.85 6.93 1.24
CA GLU A 47 5.41 7.72 0.09
C GLU A 47 4.79 6.91 -1.09
N ASN A 48 5.44 6.90 -2.23
CA ASN A 48 4.89 6.37 -3.47
C ASN A 48 4.94 4.83 -3.53
N PRO A 49 3.84 4.14 -3.92
CA PRO A 49 3.82 2.69 -4.05
C PRO A 49 4.51 2.20 -5.34
N VAL A 50 4.85 0.93 -5.39
CA VAL A 50 5.36 0.24 -6.60
C VAL A 50 4.24 -0.40 -7.42
N LEU A 51 3.04 -0.51 -6.84
CA LEU A 51 1.82 -1.07 -7.41
C LEU A 51 0.77 0.03 -7.53
N GLY A 52 0.29 0.30 -8.73
CA GLY A 52 -0.83 1.21 -8.95
C GLY A 52 -2.16 0.56 -8.54
N LEU A 53 -3.05 1.32 -7.92
CA LEU A 53 -4.43 0.90 -7.63
C LEU A 53 -5.39 1.75 -8.46
N TYR A 54 -6.27 1.08 -9.18
CA TYR A 54 -7.34 1.69 -9.97
C TYR A 54 -8.69 1.12 -9.58
N ILE A 55 -9.69 1.97 -9.43
CA ILE A 55 -11.08 1.58 -9.17
C ILE A 55 -11.95 2.21 -10.25
N ASP A 56 -12.63 1.37 -11.04
CA ASP A 56 -13.43 1.82 -12.17
C ASP A 56 -12.66 2.79 -13.08
N ASP A 57 -11.42 2.43 -13.46
CA ASP A 57 -10.48 3.19 -14.29
C ASP A 57 -9.93 4.48 -13.66
N VAL A 58 -10.30 4.81 -12.44
CA VAL A 58 -9.78 5.99 -11.70
C VAL A 58 -8.57 5.59 -10.87
N PRO A 59 -7.40 6.24 -11.04
CA PRO A 59 -6.23 5.97 -10.21
C PRO A 59 -6.44 6.47 -8.78
N VAL A 60 -6.10 5.66 -7.78
CA VAL A 60 -6.01 6.09 -6.38
C VAL A 60 -4.64 6.73 -6.18
N LEU A 61 -4.59 8.05 -5.98
CA LEU A 61 -3.33 8.80 -5.98
C LEU A 61 -2.55 8.74 -4.66
N ASN A 62 -3.23 8.50 -3.54
CA ASN A 62 -2.59 8.39 -2.22
C ASN A 62 -2.66 6.94 -1.72
N LYS A 63 -1.49 6.36 -1.40
CA LYS A 63 -1.43 4.96 -0.94
C LYS A 63 -2.11 4.73 0.42
N ASN A 64 -2.27 5.75 1.27
CA ASN A 64 -3.00 5.62 2.53
C ASN A 64 -4.46 5.23 2.32
N SER A 65 -5.00 5.47 1.11
CA SER A 65 -6.34 5.05 0.69
C SER A 65 -6.40 3.65 0.07
N TYR A 66 -5.30 2.90 0.00
CA TYR A 66 -5.27 1.58 -0.66
C TYR A 66 -5.94 0.46 0.17
N ASP A 67 -5.91 0.57 1.50
CA ASP A 67 -6.65 -0.34 2.38
C ASP A 67 -8.09 0.15 2.52
N LEU A 68 -8.92 -0.25 1.58
CA LEU A 68 -10.33 0.12 1.46
C LEU A 68 -11.22 -1.12 1.58
N GLU A 69 -12.46 -0.92 1.99
CA GLU A 69 -13.50 -1.93 1.94
C GLU A 69 -13.89 -2.22 0.48
N MET A 70 -13.86 -3.49 0.10
CA MET A 70 -14.19 -3.94 -1.25
C MET A 70 -15.71 -4.11 -1.44
N LEU A 71 -16.49 -3.04 -1.16
CA LEU A 71 -17.93 -3.03 -1.31
C LEU A 71 -18.32 -3.23 -2.79
N ASP A 72 -19.10 -4.29 -3.08
CA ASP A 72 -19.65 -4.62 -4.40
C ASP A 72 -18.63 -4.64 -5.55
N ILE A 73 -17.44 -5.17 -5.27
CA ILE A 73 -16.42 -5.36 -6.30
C ILE A 73 -16.80 -6.53 -7.19
N ARG A 74 -17.17 -6.25 -8.45
CA ARG A 74 -17.49 -7.26 -9.46
C ARG A 74 -16.28 -8.11 -9.84
N ARG A 75 -15.11 -7.45 -10.02
CA ARG A 75 -13.88 -8.08 -10.53
C ARG A 75 -12.64 -7.37 -10.01
N VAL A 76 -11.64 -8.17 -9.69
CA VAL A 76 -10.28 -7.73 -9.38
C VAL A 76 -9.32 -8.35 -10.38
N ASP A 77 -8.55 -7.52 -11.06
CA ASP A 77 -7.47 -7.90 -11.96
C ASP A 77 -6.14 -7.39 -11.44
N LEU A 78 -5.14 -8.25 -11.41
CA LEU A 78 -3.78 -7.85 -11.14
C LEU A 78 -2.94 -8.02 -12.41
N PHE A 79 -2.51 -6.91 -12.97
CA PHE A 79 -1.55 -6.86 -14.06
C PHE A 79 -0.14 -6.85 -13.46
N ARG A 80 0.58 -7.95 -13.60
CA ARG A 80 1.93 -8.11 -13.06
C ARG A 80 2.98 -7.63 -14.06
N GLY A 81 4.11 -7.15 -13.55
CA GLY A 81 5.12 -6.45 -14.35
C GLY A 81 4.74 -5.01 -14.68
N PRO A 82 5.68 -4.19 -15.13
CA PRO A 82 5.44 -2.78 -15.41
C PRO A 82 4.34 -2.57 -16.45
N GLN A 83 3.32 -1.82 -16.06
CA GLN A 83 2.21 -1.38 -16.90
C GLN A 83 2.30 0.11 -17.20
N GLY A 84 3.50 0.67 -17.13
CA GLY A 84 3.75 2.11 -17.19
C GLY A 84 3.23 2.79 -18.46
N THR A 85 3.13 2.06 -19.60
CA THR A 85 2.69 2.67 -20.86
C THR A 85 1.24 3.17 -20.78
N VAL A 86 0.33 2.39 -20.24
CA VAL A 86 -1.08 2.80 -20.09
C VAL A 86 -1.30 3.50 -18.75
N TYR A 87 -0.82 2.92 -17.65
CA TYR A 87 -1.13 3.37 -16.30
C TYR A 87 -0.14 4.41 -15.72
N GLY A 88 1.06 4.55 -16.31
CA GLY A 88 2.02 5.59 -15.97
C GLY A 88 2.71 5.40 -14.62
N ARG A 89 2.72 6.47 -13.83
CA ARG A 89 3.41 6.55 -12.53
C ARG A 89 3.01 5.44 -11.55
N ASN A 90 3.96 5.06 -10.69
CA ASN A 90 3.75 4.12 -9.59
C ASN A 90 3.20 2.73 -10.00
N SER A 91 3.39 2.35 -11.27
CA SER A 91 3.04 1.03 -11.83
C SER A 91 4.29 0.20 -12.18
N MET A 92 5.37 0.41 -11.42
CA MET A 92 6.67 -0.19 -11.69
C MET A 92 6.67 -1.72 -11.62
N CYS A 93 5.90 -2.30 -10.70
CA CYS A 93 5.80 -3.75 -10.52
C CYS A 93 4.46 -4.32 -10.98
N GLY A 94 3.45 -3.46 -11.16
CA GLY A 94 2.13 -3.88 -11.62
C GLY A 94 1.03 -2.89 -11.33
N VAL A 95 -0.20 -3.29 -11.64
CA VAL A 95 -1.43 -2.54 -11.40
C VAL A 95 -2.51 -3.47 -10.87
N LEU A 96 -3.13 -3.07 -9.78
CA LEU A 96 -4.34 -3.68 -9.24
C LEU A 96 -5.55 -2.88 -9.74
N SER A 97 -6.37 -3.49 -10.59
CA SER A 97 -7.58 -2.86 -11.14
C SER A 97 -8.81 -3.54 -10.56
N MET A 98 -9.68 -2.75 -9.98
CA MET A 98 -10.95 -3.18 -9.41
C MET A 98 -12.10 -2.58 -10.21
N THR A 99 -13.07 -3.41 -10.59
CA THR A 99 -14.29 -2.98 -11.25
C THR A 99 -15.46 -3.26 -10.32
N THR A 100 -16.32 -2.27 -10.08
CA THR A 100 -17.50 -2.40 -9.23
C THR A 100 -18.71 -2.91 -10.01
N LEU A 101 -19.78 -3.27 -9.29
CA LEU A 101 -21.05 -3.61 -9.93
C LEU A 101 -21.63 -2.38 -10.65
N SER A 102 -22.15 -2.61 -11.86
CA SER A 102 -22.79 -1.59 -12.69
C SER A 102 -24.30 -1.81 -12.70
N PRO A 103 -25.12 -0.79 -12.41
CA PRO A 103 -26.58 -0.89 -12.41
C PRO A 103 -27.18 -1.18 -13.79
N SER A 104 -26.45 -0.90 -14.88
CA SER A 104 -26.88 -1.30 -16.24
C SER A 104 -26.72 -2.80 -16.50
N SER A 105 -25.86 -3.50 -15.76
CA SER A 105 -25.56 -4.92 -15.97
C SER A 105 -26.02 -5.82 -14.84
N TYR A 106 -26.39 -5.25 -13.70
CA TYR A 106 -26.87 -5.96 -12.53
C TYR A 106 -28.09 -5.23 -11.95
N SER A 107 -29.15 -5.97 -11.64
CA SER A 107 -30.33 -5.47 -10.98
C SER A 107 -30.69 -6.40 -9.82
N GLY A 108 -30.99 -5.84 -8.67
CA GLY A 108 -31.32 -6.61 -7.47
C GLY A 108 -30.93 -5.91 -6.18
N VAL A 109 -31.24 -6.57 -5.07
CA VAL A 109 -30.88 -6.15 -3.71
C VAL A 109 -29.99 -7.22 -3.10
N ARG A 110 -28.94 -6.78 -2.43
CA ARG A 110 -28.01 -7.63 -1.75
C ARG A 110 -27.79 -7.16 -0.34
N ALA A 111 -27.77 -8.09 0.62
CA ALA A 111 -27.44 -7.80 2.01
C ALA A 111 -26.49 -8.87 2.55
N LEU A 112 -25.52 -8.43 3.36
CA LEU A 112 -24.56 -9.28 4.05
C LEU A 112 -24.57 -8.92 5.53
N LEU A 113 -24.61 -9.93 6.40
CA LEU A 113 -24.39 -9.81 7.84
C LEU A 113 -23.34 -10.84 8.24
N GLU A 114 -22.28 -10.42 8.89
CA GLU A 114 -21.25 -11.33 9.43
C GLU A 114 -20.98 -11.02 10.89
N TYR A 115 -20.67 -12.07 11.65
CA TYR A 115 -20.23 -11.99 13.04
C TYR A 115 -19.10 -12.99 13.29
N GLY A 116 -18.14 -12.64 14.14
CA GLY A 116 -16.98 -13.50 14.37
C GLY A 116 -16.15 -13.15 15.61
N SER A 117 -14.95 -13.72 15.65
CA SER A 117 -13.96 -13.52 16.72
C SER A 117 -13.69 -12.05 17.00
N ALA A 118 -13.35 -11.73 18.27
CA ALA A 118 -13.12 -10.36 18.74
C ALA A 118 -14.32 -9.41 18.48
N ASN A 119 -15.53 -9.93 18.66
CA ASN A 119 -16.78 -9.20 18.40
C ASN A 119 -16.82 -8.56 17.00
N SER A 120 -16.11 -9.17 16.03
CA SER A 120 -16.07 -8.63 14.67
C SER A 120 -17.45 -8.74 14.03
N MET A 121 -17.97 -7.62 13.53
CA MET A 121 -19.25 -7.53 12.84
C MET A 121 -19.07 -6.83 11.48
N MET A 122 -19.80 -7.31 10.47
CA MET A 122 -19.94 -6.61 9.19
C MET A 122 -21.40 -6.64 8.77
N ALA A 123 -21.92 -5.48 8.39
CA ALA A 123 -23.24 -5.34 7.79
C ALA A 123 -23.12 -4.53 6.51
N SER A 124 -23.67 -5.03 5.42
CA SER A 124 -23.75 -4.26 4.18
C SER A 124 -25.09 -4.47 3.48
N VAL A 125 -25.55 -3.44 2.80
CA VAL A 125 -26.70 -3.50 1.92
C VAL A 125 -26.44 -2.70 0.66
N SER A 126 -26.83 -3.24 -0.48
CA SER A 126 -26.75 -2.58 -1.78
C SER A 126 -27.98 -2.89 -2.62
N ALA A 127 -28.36 -1.94 -3.49
CA ALA A 127 -29.46 -2.06 -4.41
C ALA A 127 -29.10 -1.44 -5.76
N TYR A 128 -29.50 -2.12 -6.83
CA TYR A 128 -29.21 -1.75 -8.21
C TYR A 128 -30.46 -1.92 -9.06
N GLY A 129 -30.69 -0.99 -9.96
CA GLY A 129 -31.79 -1.08 -10.89
C GLY A 129 -31.63 -0.16 -12.07
N SER A 130 -32.36 -0.47 -13.14
CA SER A 130 -32.41 0.33 -14.36
C SER A 130 -33.88 0.55 -14.78
N SER A 131 -34.15 1.73 -15.32
CA SER A 131 -35.44 2.10 -15.87
C SER A 131 -35.44 1.93 -17.40
N GLU A 132 -36.66 1.88 -17.97
CA GLU A 132 -36.85 1.71 -19.42
C GLU A 132 -36.29 2.88 -20.24
N ASP A 133 -36.18 4.08 -19.66
CA ASP A 133 -35.60 5.26 -20.29
C ASP A 133 -34.06 5.26 -20.29
N GLY A 134 -33.43 4.15 -19.91
CA GLY A 134 -31.99 3.95 -19.92
C GLY A 134 -31.23 4.62 -18.76
N LEU A 135 -31.96 5.08 -17.72
CA LEU A 135 -31.34 5.50 -16.46
C LEU A 135 -31.12 4.27 -15.57
N ALA A 136 -29.88 4.04 -15.15
CA ALA A 136 -29.53 3.00 -14.21
C ALA A 136 -28.88 3.63 -12.97
N VAL A 137 -29.36 3.22 -11.80
CA VAL A 137 -28.91 3.74 -10.50
C VAL A 137 -28.65 2.57 -9.56
N GLY A 138 -27.57 2.63 -8.85
CA GLY A 138 -27.23 1.64 -7.83
C GLY A 138 -26.31 2.20 -6.77
N GLY A 139 -26.24 1.50 -5.66
CA GLY A 139 -25.33 1.88 -4.58
C GLY A 139 -25.46 0.97 -3.38
N GLY A 140 -24.54 1.13 -2.47
CA GLY A 140 -24.47 0.35 -1.25
C GLY A 140 -23.78 1.09 -0.13
N ILE A 141 -23.99 0.58 1.08
CA ILE A 141 -23.34 1.00 2.30
C ILE A 141 -22.88 -0.24 3.07
N SER A 142 -21.73 -0.16 3.71
CA SER A 142 -21.23 -1.19 4.63
C SER A 142 -20.74 -0.55 5.93
N TYR A 143 -20.92 -1.28 7.02
CA TYR A 143 -20.35 -1.00 8.33
C TYR A 143 -19.57 -2.21 8.81
N ARG A 144 -18.39 -1.99 9.36
CA ARG A 144 -17.53 -3.01 9.97
C ARG A 144 -17.10 -2.56 11.34
N HIS A 145 -17.12 -3.48 12.29
CA HIS A 145 -16.68 -3.30 13.67
C HIS A 145 -15.78 -4.44 14.11
N THR A 146 -14.82 -4.17 15.01
CA THR A 146 -14.09 -5.18 15.79
C THR A 146 -13.58 -4.57 17.09
N ASP A 147 -13.63 -5.33 18.18
CA ASP A 147 -13.04 -4.93 19.47
C ASP A 147 -11.51 -5.02 19.45
N GLY A 148 -10.92 -5.64 18.40
CA GLY A 148 -9.49 -5.84 18.25
C GLY A 148 -9.00 -7.20 18.78
N PHE A 149 -7.77 -7.55 18.39
CA PHE A 149 -7.17 -8.88 18.69
C PHE A 149 -6.00 -8.81 19.66
N PHE A 150 -5.52 -7.61 19.97
CA PHE A 150 -4.32 -7.42 20.78
C PHE A 150 -4.62 -6.52 21.98
N THR A 151 -3.97 -6.79 23.09
CA THR A 151 -4.16 -6.07 24.35
C THR A 151 -2.88 -5.32 24.71
N ASN A 152 -3.03 -4.06 25.13
CA ASN A 152 -1.97 -3.27 25.73
C ASN A 152 -1.76 -3.70 27.18
N ALA A 153 -0.57 -4.16 27.52
CA ALA A 153 -0.25 -4.64 28.87
C ALA A 153 -0.17 -3.47 29.88
N TYR A 154 0.01 -2.24 29.43
CA TYR A 154 0.08 -1.06 30.29
C TYR A 154 -1.24 -0.76 30.99
N ASP A 155 -2.35 -0.79 30.28
CA ASP A 155 -3.67 -0.38 30.77
C ASP A 155 -4.75 -1.48 30.64
N GLY A 156 -4.44 -2.59 29.99
CA GLY A 156 -5.37 -3.70 29.72
C GLY A 156 -6.38 -3.42 28.61
N ALA A 157 -6.29 -2.28 27.93
CA ALA A 157 -7.19 -1.94 26.83
C ALA A 157 -6.85 -2.69 25.54
N SER A 158 -7.80 -2.78 24.60
CA SER A 158 -7.54 -3.29 23.26
C SER A 158 -6.69 -2.28 22.47
N CYS A 159 -5.65 -2.78 21.79
CA CYS A 159 -4.78 -1.95 20.96
C CYS A 159 -5.42 -1.57 19.62
N ASP A 160 -6.17 -2.49 18.99
CA ASP A 160 -6.60 -2.42 17.60
C ASP A 160 -8.14 -2.49 17.39
N PRO A 161 -8.98 -1.87 18.26
CA PRO A 161 -10.40 -1.75 17.97
C PRO A 161 -10.61 -0.92 16.71
N SER A 162 -11.62 -1.23 15.90
CA SER A 162 -11.84 -0.54 14.63
C SER A 162 -13.31 -0.45 14.26
N ASP A 163 -13.71 0.74 13.80
CA ASP A 163 -14.97 1.02 13.14
C ASP A 163 -14.72 1.57 11.74
N ALA A 164 -15.40 1.03 10.74
CA ALA A 164 -15.30 1.50 9.37
C ALA A 164 -16.68 1.56 8.71
N VAL A 165 -16.90 2.63 7.94
CA VAL A 165 -18.09 2.80 7.10
C VAL A 165 -17.64 3.07 5.68
N SER A 166 -18.26 2.40 4.72
CA SER A 166 -18.02 2.67 3.29
C SER A 166 -19.35 2.79 2.55
N MET A 167 -19.40 3.71 1.60
CA MET A 167 -20.57 3.90 0.75
C MET A 167 -20.13 4.08 -0.71
N ARG A 168 -21.04 3.69 -1.62
CA ARG A 168 -20.89 3.93 -3.05
C ARG A 168 -22.24 4.21 -3.67
N LEU A 169 -22.26 5.20 -4.58
CA LEU A 169 -23.38 5.51 -5.44
C LEU A 169 -22.90 5.51 -6.89
N ARG A 170 -23.67 4.95 -7.80
CA ARG A 170 -23.36 4.90 -9.22
C ARG A 170 -24.60 5.21 -10.04
N LEU A 171 -24.46 6.13 -10.98
CA LEU A 171 -25.48 6.54 -11.91
C LEU A 171 -24.94 6.38 -13.32
N GLU A 172 -25.72 5.74 -14.17
CA GLU A 172 -25.39 5.50 -15.58
C GLU A 172 -26.56 5.92 -16.45
N LYS A 173 -26.28 6.61 -17.56
CA LYS A 173 -27.33 7.00 -18.52
C LYS A 173 -26.80 7.11 -19.94
N GLN A 174 -27.56 6.53 -20.86
CA GLN A 174 -27.40 6.82 -22.28
C GLN A 174 -28.09 8.16 -22.57
N ILE A 175 -27.27 9.26 -22.72
CA ILE A 175 -27.82 10.61 -22.96
C ILE A 175 -28.28 10.77 -24.41
N LYS A 176 -27.48 10.21 -25.34
CA LYS A 176 -27.75 10.14 -26.79
C LYS A 176 -27.29 8.78 -27.29
N PRO A 177 -27.70 8.34 -28.48
CA PRO A 177 -27.26 7.05 -29.03
C PRO A 177 -25.74 6.86 -29.10
N ASP A 178 -25.00 7.97 -29.18
CA ASP A 178 -23.54 8.04 -29.27
C ASP A 178 -22.87 8.60 -28.01
N LEU A 179 -23.62 8.98 -26.97
CA LEU A 179 -23.08 9.58 -25.76
C LEU A 179 -23.60 8.89 -24.48
N TYR A 180 -22.68 8.21 -23.80
CA TYR A 180 -22.93 7.55 -22.51
C TYR A 180 -22.27 8.32 -21.38
N PHE A 181 -23.01 8.48 -20.28
CA PHE A 181 -22.61 9.15 -19.04
C PHE A 181 -22.59 8.17 -17.88
N GLU A 182 -21.56 8.27 -17.06
CA GLU A 182 -21.43 7.53 -15.80
C GLU A 182 -20.91 8.47 -14.73
N ASN A 183 -21.52 8.39 -13.53
CA ASN A 183 -21.07 9.08 -12.33
C ASN A 183 -20.93 8.07 -11.19
N ILE A 184 -19.81 8.15 -10.46
CA ILE A 184 -19.50 7.26 -9.33
C ILE A 184 -19.03 8.12 -8.17
N LEU A 185 -19.79 8.12 -7.07
CA LEU A 185 -19.37 8.68 -5.79
C LEU A 185 -19.05 7.55 -4.83
N SER A 186 -17.88 7.59 -4.23
CA SER A 186 -17.43 6.65 -3.19
C SER A 186 -16.91 7.41 -1.99
N ALA A 187 -17.26 6.96 -0.78
CA ALA A 187 -16.73 7.52 0.46
C ALA A 187 -16.43 6.39 1.45
N GLY A 188 -15.36 6.55 2.23
CA GLY A 188 -14.96 5.61 3.27
C GLY A 188 -14.46 6.35 4.50
N TYR A 189 -14.91 5.94 5.68
CA TYR A 189 -14.43 6.44 6.97
C TYR A 189 -13.92 5.27 7.80
N VAL A 190 -12.77 5.47 8.45
CA VAL A 190 -12.15 4.52 9.38
C VAL A 190 -11.78 5.27 10.64
N ASN A 191 -12.13 4.71 11.81
CA ASN A 191 -11.64 5.12 13.11
C ASN A 191 -11.15 3.88 13.85
N GLN A 192 -9.87 3.83 14.17
CA GLN A 192 -9.29 2.66 14.81
C GLN A 192 -8.19 3.03 15.79
N GLY A 193 -7.94 2.14 16.77
CA GLY A 193 -6.70 2.08 17.53
C GLY A 193 -5.55 1.58 16.66
N GLY A 194 -4.49 1.22 17.24
CA GLY A 194 -3.32 0.63 16.59
C GLY A 194 -2.12 0.83 17.49
N TRP A 195 -1.26 0.41 17.13
CA TRP A 195 -0.14 -0.31 16.59
C TRP A 195 0.31 -1.28 17.67
N PRO A 196 -0.14 -2.52 17.71
CA PRO A 196 0.18 -3.51 18.74
C PRO A 196 1.60 -4.06 18.54
N TYR A 197 2.58 -3.20 18.68
CA TYR A 197 3.99 -3.54 18.52
C TYR A 197 4.57 -4.14 19.80
N ARG A 198 5.39 -5.18 19.63
CA ARG A 198 6.11 -5.88 20.69
C ARG A 198 7.59 -5.55 20.59
N GLN A 199 8.19 -5.11 21.68
CA GLN A 199 9.63 -4.87 21.73
C GLN A 199 10.38 -6.21 21.70
N TYR A 200 11.44 -6.28 20.88
CA TYR A 200 12.35 -7.40 20.77
C TYR A 200 13.68 -7.09 21.45
N LEU A 201 14.05 -7.88 22.43
CA LEU A 201 15.32 -7.79 23.11
C LEU A 201 16.34 -8.68 22.37
N ALA A 202 17.32 -8.06 21.70
CA ALA A 202 18.29 -8.78 20.89
C ALA A 202 19.18 -9.72 21.70
N ASP A 203 19.54 -9.34 22.92
CA ASP A 203 20.44 -10.09 23.80
C ASP A 203 19.81 -11.41 24.29
N THR A 204 18.55 -11.39 24.68
CA THR A 204 17.77 -12.56 25.14
C THR A 204 16.98 -13.23 24.04
N LYS A 205 16.81 -12.57 22.88
CA LYS A 205 15.92 -12.99 21.78
C LYS A 205 14.46 -13.10 22.20
N GLU A 206 14.05 -12.32 23.16
CA GLU A 206 12.70 -12.33 23.73
C GLU A 206 11.83 -11.24 23.09
N LEU A 207 10.55 -11.56 22.85
CA LEU A 207 9.52 -10.62 22.46
C LEU A 207 8.67 -10.29 23.70
N LEU A 208 8.75 -9.06 24.17
CA LEU A 208 7.95 -8.56 25.27
C LEU A 208 6.47 -8.44 24.89
N ALA A 209 5.59 -8.25 25.85
CA ALA A 209 4.20 -7.88 25.58
C ALA A 209 4.13 -6.48 24.94
N THR A 210 3.05 -6.21 24.19
CA THR A 210 2.75 -4.84 23.75
C THR A 210 2.46 -3.99 24.98
N SER A 211 3.20 -2.90 25.16
CA SER A 211 3.04 -1.97 26.29
C SER A 211 3.42 -0.57 25.84
N TYR A 212 2.47 0.35 25.85
CA TYR A 212 2.69 1.77 25.55
C TYR A 212 1.75 2.62 26.40
N ASN A 213 2.21 3.82 26.79
CA ASN A 213 1.48 4.67 27.75
C ASN A 213 0.66 5.78 27.07
N ASP A 214 0.87 6.03 25.79
CA ASP A 214 0.19 7.09 25.06
C ASP A 214 -0.81 6.57 24.03
N VAL A 215 -1.75 7.42 23.64
CA VAL A 215 -2.81 7.05 22.69
C VAL A 215 -2.23 6.79 21.31
N CYS A 216 -2.51 5.59 20.82
CA CYS A 216 -2.26 5.20 19.42
C CYS A 216 -3.59 5.11 18.67
N ALA A 217 -3.78 5.90 17.62
CA ALA A 217 -5.02 5.93 16.86
C ALA A 217 -4.79 6.31 15.39
N TYR A 218 -5.64 5.79 14.50
CA TYR A 218 -5.69 6.17 13.11
C TYR A 218 -7.13 6.48 12.66
N ARG A 219 -7.31 7.64 12.03
CA ARG A 219 -8.59 8.07 11.49
C ARG A 219 -8.41 8.51 10.05
N ARG A 220 -9.32 8.07 9.18
CA ARG A 220 -9.27 8.43 7.77
C ARG A 220 -10.67 8.61 7.21
N LEU A 221 -10.85 9.71 6.46
CA LEU A 221 -11.98 9.93 5.57
C LEU A 221 -11.44 10.09 4.15
N ASN A 222 -11.89 9.28 3.23
CA ASN A 222 -11.62 9.42 1.81
C ASN A 222 -12.93 9.56 1.03
N VAL A 223 -12.95 10.48 0.07
CA VAL A 223 -14.07 10.68 -0.85
C VAL A 223 -13.52 10.73 -2.26
N THR A 224 -14.13 10.00 -3.17
CA THR A 224 -13.80 10.02 -4.59
C THR A 224 -15.08 10.21 -5.40
N GLU A 225 -15.10 11.24 -6.21
CA GLU A 225 -16.12 11.50 -7.22
C GLU A 225 -15.50 11.30 -8.60
N ALA A 226 -16.15 10.51 -9.45
CA ALA A 226 -15.71 10.26 -10.81
C ALA A 226 -16.84 10.49 -11.81
N VAL A 227 -16.52 11.20 -12.88
CA VAL A 227 -17.41 11.42 -14.03
C VAL A 227 -16.76 10.83 -15.26
N LYS A 228 -17.46 9.92 -15.94
CA LYS A 228 -17.00 9.34 -17.19
C LYS A 228 -17.98 9.68 -18.31
N LEU A 229 -17.44 10.09 -19.42
CA LEU A 229 -18.14 10.31 -20.67
C LEU A 229 -17.56 9.43 -21.76
N ARG A 230 -18.40 8.63 -22.39
CA ARG A 230 -18.00 7.84 -23.55
C ARG A 230 -18.76 8.35 -24.77
N TYR A 231 -18.00 8.83 -25.76
CA TYR A 231 -18.52 9.24 -27.04
C TYR A 231 -18.17 8.21 -28.13
N ASP A 232 -19.20 7.65 -28.72
CA ASP A 232 -19.12 6.61 -29.74
C ASP A 232 -19.29 7.19 -31.15
N ALA A 233 -18.27 7.91 -31.66
CA ALA A 233 -18.25 8.42 -33.03
C ALA A 233 -18.28 7.29 -34.07
N PRO A 234 -18.60 7.55 -35.34
CA PRO A 234 -18.57 6.53 -36.38
C PRO A 234 -17.23 5.80 -36.49
N SER A 235 -16.12 6.52 -36.47
CA SER A 235 -14.76 6.02 -36.71
C SER A 235 -13.93 5.76 -35.47
N TYR A 236 -14.34 6.28 -34.29
CA TYR A 236 -13.59 6.14 -33.03
C TYR A 236 -14.48 6.15 -31.80
N VAL A 237 -13.92 5.71 -30.69
CA VAL A 237 -14.48 5.85 -29.32
C VAL A 237 -13.56 6.76 -28.52
N LEU A 238 -14.12 7.81 -27.94
CA LEU A 238 -13.43 8.69 -27.00
C LEU A 238 -14.00 8.52 -25.61
N ASN A 239 -13.16 8.15 -24.65
CA ASN A 239 -13.52 8.15 -23.24
C ASN A 239 -12.85 9.34 -22.55
N SER A 240 -13.62 10.09 -21.78
CA SER A 240 -13.16 11.14 -20.87
C SER A 240 -13.46 10.70 -19.44
N ILE A 241 -12.43 10.64 -18.59
CA ILE A 241 -12.52 10.22 -17.19
C ILE A 241 -11.96 11.33 -16.33
N SER A 242 -12.85 11.96 -15.54
CA SER A 242 -12.49 13.03 -14.61
C SER A 242 -12.70 12.53 -13.19
N SER A 243 -11.80 12.84 -12.26
CA SER A 243 -12.04 12.55 -10.85
C SER A 243 -11.60 13.67 -9.92
N LEU A 244 -12.33 13.79 -8.81
CA LEU A 244 -11.98 14.56 -7.63
C LEU A 244 -11.77 13.59 -6.48
N GLN A 245 -10.61 13.66 -5.81
CA GLN A 245 -10.29 12.82 -4.65
C GLN A 245 -9.97 13.72 -3.46
N LEU A 246 -10.57 13.43 -2.32
CA LEU A 246 -10.32 14.12 -1.05
C LEU A 246 -9.89 13.08 -0.01
N LEU A 247 -8.82 13.38 0.72
CA LEU A 247 -8.32 12.58 1.82
C LEU A 247 -8.11 13.47 3.05
N PHE A 248 -8.64 13.01 4.18
CA PHE A 248 -8.36 13.53 5.51
C PHE A 248 -7.89 12.35 6.35
N ASP A 249 -6.63 12.33 6.74
CA ASP A 249 -6.14 11.31 7.65
C ASP A 249 -5.38 11.90 8.83
N ARG A 250 -5.44 11.19 9.96
CA ARG A 250 -4.73 11.50 11.18
C ARG A 250 -4.21 10.22 11.81
N MET A 251 -2.94 10.21 12.07
CA MET A 251 -2.23 9.19 12.81
C MET A 251 -1.69 9.82 14.09
N ASP A 252 -2.04 9.26 15.23
CA ASP A 252 -1.48 9.58 16.54
C ASP A 252 -0.69 8.38 17.04
N LEU A 253 0.57 8.55 17.40
CA LEU A 253 1.49 7.48 17.80
C LEU A 253 2.17 7.79 19.10
N ASP A 254 2.24 6.82 20.00
CA ASP A 254 3.32 6.68 20.96
C ASP A 254 4.56 6.21 20.18
N GLN A 255 5.51 7.11 19.96
CA GLN A 255 6.60 6.85 19.01
C GLN A 255 7.71 5.98 19.61
N ASP A 256 7.81 5.88 20.91
CA ASP A 256 8.73 4.96 21.58
C ASP A 256 8.14 3.55 21.81
N PHE A 257 6.80 3.42 21.72
CA PHE A 257 6.06 2.16 21.90
C PHE A 257 6.41 1.44 23.21
N THR A 258 6.64 2.18 24.29
CA THR A 258 6.95 1.67 25.62
C THR A 258 6.07 2.34 26.66
N ASP A 259 6.24 1.97 27.94
CA ASP A 259 5.57 2.58 29.09
C ASP A 259 6.26 3.88 29.59
N ARG A 260 7.24 4.38 28.83
CA ARG A 260 8.02 5.58 29.15
C ARG A 260 7.41 6.84 28.52
N SER A 261 7.57 7.98 29.19
CA SER A 261 7.11 9.28 28.70
C SER A 261 8.16 9.97 27.82
N MET A 262 8.47 9.37 26.64
CA MET A 262 9.51 9.89 25.75
C MET A 262 8.95 10.96 24.80
N PHE A 263 8.16 10.58 23.82
CA PHE A 263 7.51 11.50 22.89
C PHE A 263 6.40 10.85 22.07
N THR A 264 5.45 11.67 21.66
CA THR A 264 4.39 11.29 20.74
C THR A 264 4.54 12.00 19.41
N LEU A 265 4.07 11.36 18.34
CA LEU A 265 4.02 11.91 16.98
C LEU A 265 2.56 11.95 16.52
N ALA A 266 2.12 13.08 16.01
CA ALA A 266 0.92 13.14 15.19
C ALA A 266 1.29 13.41 13.73
N GLN A 267 0.57 12.78 12.80
CA GLN A 267 0.64 13.12 11.39
C GLN A 267 -0.78 13.36 10.89
N ILE A 268 -1.03 14.56 10.43
CA ILE A 268 -2.35 15.01 9.96
C ILE A 268 -2.20 15.43 8.51
N GLN A 269 -2.97 14.79 7.61
CA GLN A 269 -2.94 15.11 6.19
C GLN A 269 -4.33 15.55 5.71
N ARG A 270 -4.33 16.54 4.83
CA ARG A 270 -5.49 17.01 4.08
C ARG A 270 -5.07 17.13 2.62
N GLU A 271 -5.54 16.21 1.81
CA GLU A 271 -5.18 16.15 0.39
C GLU A 271 -6.40 16.31 -0.49
N GLY A 272 -6.26 17.14 -1.51
CA GLY A 272 -7.20 17.23 -2.62
C GLY A 272 -6.48 16.94 -3.93
N ALA A 273 -7.10 16.12 -4.79
CA ALA A 273 -6.53 15.78 -6.08
C ALA A 273 -7.59 15.79 -7.18
N LEU A 274 -7.20 16.27 -8.35
CA LEU A 274 -7.98 16.25 -9.58
C LEU A 274 -7.24 15.42 -10.62
N THR A 275 -7.95 14.56 -11.35
CA THR A 275 -7.41 13.82 -12.48
C THR A 275 -8.29 14.00 -13.71
N GLN A 276 -7.66 14.02 -14.89
CA GLN A 276 -8.33 13.98 -16.17
C GLN A 276 -7.60 13.01 -17.09
N GLU A 277 -8.32 12.08 -17.68
CA GLU A 277 -7.80 11.18 -18.71
C GLU A 277 -8.70 11.21 -19.95
N PHE A 278 -8.09 11.23 -21.12
CA PHE A 278 -8.74 11.01 -22.41
C PHE A 278 -8.14 9.77 -23.04
N VAL A 279 -9.00 8.83 -23.46
CA VAL A 279 -8.58 7.61 -24.16
C VAL A 279 -9.31 7.51 -25.49
N LEU A 280 -8.55 7.51 -26.56
CA LEU A 280 -9.02 7.38 -27.94
C LEU A 280 -8.72 5.99 -28.47
N ARG A 281 -9.73 5.31 -29.01
CA ARG A 281 -9.63 4.00 -29.64
C ARG A 281 -10.29 4.02 -31.01
N PRO A 282 -9.72 3.39 -32.05
CA PRO A 282 -10.32 3.33 -33.36
C PRO A 282 -11.48 2.34 -33.40
N LYS A 283 -12.44 2.60 -34.25
CA LYS A 283 -13.41 1.63 -34.76
C LYS A 283 -12.96 1.06 -36.12
N GLN A 284 -13.80 0.24 -36.73
CA GLN A 284 -13.49 -0.52 -37.94
C GLN A 284 -12.88 0.33 -39.07
N GLU A 285 -13.28 1.59 -39.22
CA GLU A 285 -12.80 2.48 -40.28
C GLU A 285 -11.36 2.98 -40.07
N TRP A 286 -10.88 3.08 -38.83
CA TRP A 286 -9.54 3.57 -38.46
C TRP A 286 -8.60 2.46 -38.04
N LYS A 287 -9.00 1.21 -38.13
CA LYS A 287 -8.15 0.06 -37.88
C LYS A 287 -8.19 -0.92 -39.06
N THR A 288 -7.19 -1.75 -39.16
CA THR A 288 -7.12 -2.84 -40.13
C THR A 288 -7.23 -4.18 -39.43
N GLU A 289 -7.38 -5.28 -40.17
CA GLU A 289 -7.38 -6.62 -39.59
C GLU A 289 -6.08 -6.96 -38.85
N TRP A 290 -4.97 -6.36 -39.29
CA TRP A 290 -3.64 -6.62 -38.73
C TRP A 290 -3.14 -5.52 -37.75
N TRP A 291 -3.81 -4.34 -37.67
CA TRP A 291 -3.39 -3.21 -36.83
C TRP A 291 -4.55 -2.59 -36.09
N ASP A 292 -4.45 -2.56 -34.75
CA ASP A 292 -5.32 -1.84 -33.82
C ASP A 292 -4.45 -0.94 -32.94
N TRP A 293 -5.02 0.07 -32.29
CA TRP A 293 -4.25 0.99 -31.46
C TRP A 293 -5.11 1.69 -30.40
N GLN A 294 -4.46 2.22 -29.39
CA GLN A 294 -5.05 3.17 -28.48
C GLN A 294 -4.07 4.31 -28.18
N SER A 295 -4.61 5.52 -27.99
CA SER A 295 -3.86 6.71 -27.56
C SER A 295 -4.55 7.35 -26.39
N GLY A 296 -3.79 7.98 -25.51
CA GLY A 296 -4.38 8.70 -24.41
C GLY A 296 -3.53 9.85 -23.93
N ALA A 297 -4.18 10.75 -23.21
CA ALA A 297 -3.58 11.87 -22.50
C ALA A 297 -4.11 11.87 -21.07
N PHE A 298 -3.20 12.04 -20.12
CA PHE A 298 -3.52 12.05 -18.69
C PHE A 298 -2.90 13.28 -18.04
N ALA A 299 -3.64 13.92 -17.13
CA ALA A 299 -3.11 14.98 -16.29
C ALA A 299 -3.69 14.87 -14.89
N PHE A 300 -2.92 15.29 -13.90
CA PHE A 300 -3.40 15.41 -12.53
C PHE A 300 -2.77 16.61 -11.81
N TYR A 301 -3.48 17.10 -10.83
CA TYR A 301 -2.99 18.06 -9.86
C TYR A 301 -3.36 17.59 -8.46
N LYS A 302 -2.39 17.63 -7.53
CA LYS A 302 -2.55 17.21 -6.14
C LYS A 302 -1.97 18.26 -5.21
N TYR A 303 -2.73 18.64 -4.20
CA TYR A 303 -2.27 19.47 -3.10
C TYR A 303 -2.46 18.73 -1.79
N ASN A 304 -1.37 18.55 -1.03
CA ASN A 304 -1.37 17.94 0.29
C ASN A 304 -0.86 18.95 1.33
N ARG A 305 -1.69 19.30 2.31
CA ARG A 305 -1.28 19.98 3.53
C ARG A 305 -1.07 18.94 4.61
N MET A 306 0.16 18.87 5.13
CA MET A 306 0.52 17.95 6.20
C MET A 306 1.04 18.72 7.40
N SER A 307 0.59 18.32 8.60
CA SER A 307 1.12 18.74 9.90
C SER A 307 1.68 17.50 10.60
N ALA A 308 2.90 17.60 11.11
CA ALA A 308 3.62 16.49 11.75
C ALA A 308 4.32 16.97 13.05
N PRO A 309 3.55 17.39 14.10
CA PRO A 309 4.13 17.79 15.37
C PRO A 309 4.70 16.59 16.13
N VAL A 310 5.87 16.79 16.74
CA VAL A 310 6.50 15.86 17.69
C VAL A 310 6.42 16.50 19.08
N HIS A 311 5.73 15.85 20.01
CA HIS A 311 5.56 16.30 21.39
C HIS A 311 6.56 15.57 22.27
N PHE A 312 7.66 16.23 22.63
CA PHE A 312 8.62 15.74 23.61
C PHE A 312 8.05 15.84 25.00
N LYS A 313 8.24 14.79 25.79
CA LYS A 313 7.81 14.66 27.18
C LYS A 313 9.02 14.55 28.10
N HIS A 314 8.78 14.47 29.40
CA HIS A 314 9.79 14.53 30.45
C HIS A 314 11.01 13.64 30.19
N ASP A 315 10.81 12.33 29.93
CA ASP A 315 11.91 11.38 29.71
C ASP A 315 12.65 11.68 28.40
N GLY A 316 11.89 12.06 27.35
CA GLY A 316 12.47 12.43 26.06
C GLY A 316 13.30 13.71 26.14
N ILE A 317 12.86 14.70 26.92
CA ILE A 317 13.64 15.92 27.15
C ILE A 317 14.91 15.60 27.93
N SER A 318 14.81 14.85 29.02
CA SER A 318 15.95 14.56 29.89
C SER A 318 16.99 13.66 29.20
N GLU A 319 16.57 12.62 28.46
CA GLU A 319 17.49 11.65 27.89
C GLU A 319 17.93 12.00 26.45
N LEU A 320 16.97 12.30 25.56
CA LEU A 320 17.30 12.52 24.14
C LEU A 320 17.79 13.93 23.84
N ILE A 321 17.32 14.94 24.62
CA ILE A 321 17.72 16.32 24.39
C ILE A 321 18.85 16.71 25.34
N LEU A 322 18.59 16.73 26.64
CA LEU A 322 19.55 17.18 27.63
C LEU A 322 20.71 16.23 27.83
N GLY A 323 20.45 14.89 27.83
CA GLY A 323 21.52 13.90 27.97
C GLY A 323 22.57 14.03 26.85
N ASN A 324 22.12 14.17 25.60
CA ASN A 324 23.03 14.40 24.46
C ASN A 324 23.70 15.78 24.54
N ALA A 325 22.96 16.82 24.95
CA ALA A 325 23.54 18.16 25.05
C ALA A 325 24.63 18.24 26.12
N ASN A 326 24.30 17.82 27.34
CA ASN A 326 25.19 17.89 28.49
C ASN A 326 26.46 17.02 28.31
N SER A 327 26.34 15.86 27.64
CA SER A 327 27.52 15.02 27.35
C SER A 327 28.51 15.64 26.35
N ASN A 328 28.09 16.62 25.57
CA ASN A 328 28.93 17.34 24.60
C ASN A 328 29.48 18.68 25.16
N ILE A 329 29.13 19.07 26.38
CA ILE A 329 29.66 20.29 27.01
C ILE A 329 30.98 19.95 27.72
N PRO A 330 32.12 20.61 27.35
CA PRO A 330 33.42 20.36 27.95
C PRO A 330 33.38 20.67 29.48
N GLU A 331 34.16 19.89 30.26
CA GLU A 331 34.18 20.00 31.73
C GLU A 331 34.57 21.39 32.24
N ASP A 332 35.47 22.07 31.56
CA ASP A 332 35.92 23.43 31.87
C ASP A 332 34.82 24.48 31.64
N VAL A 333 33.91 24.20 30.70
CA VAL A 333 32.71 25.04 30.42
C VAL A 333 31.56 24.68 31.37
N ALA A 334 31.42 23.41 31.75
CA ALA A 334 30.38 22.90 32.64
C ALA A 334 30.43 23.46 34.07
N GLY A 335 31.57 24.01 34.49
CA GLY A 335 31.73 24.68 35.78
C GLY A 335 31.49 23.78 36.99
N GLY A 336 31.71 22.46 36.85
CA GLY A 336 31.51 21.47 37.89
C GLY A 336 30.09 20.95 38.05
N TYR A 337 29.18 21.31 37.15
CA TYR A 337 27.82 20.78 37.13
C TYR A 337 27.77 19.50 36.26
N ASN A 338 27.06 18.47 36.76
CA ASN A 338 26.81 17.23 35.94
C ASN A 338 25.84 17.54 34.80
N ASP A 339 24.82 18.35 35.03
CA ASP A 339 23.83 18.76 34.05
C ASP A 339 23.86 20.29 33.91
N PRO A 340 24.86 20.88 33.26
CA PRO A 340 25.02 22.32 33.16
C PRO A 340 23.90 23.03 32.39
N LEU A 341 23.32 22.35 31.37
CA LEU A 341 22.18 22.87 30.61
C LEU A 341 20.88 22.25 31.12
N LEU A 342 19.90 23.11 31.40
CA LEU A 342 18.57 22.75 31.83
C LEU A 342 17.51 23.34 30.90
N ILE A 343 16.41 22.59 30.68
CA ILE A 343 15.17 23.06 30.02
C ILE A 343 14.08 23.16 31.08
N LYS A 344 13.28 24.23 31.04
CA LYS A 344 12.25 24.52 32.03
C LYS A 344 11.00 23.68 31.87
N GLU A 345 10.66 23.36 30.61
CA GLU A 345 9.44 22.68 30.25
C GLU A 345 9.54 21.19 30.56
N ASP A 346 8.46 20.60 31.12
CA ASP A 346 8.26 19.16 31.23
C ASP A 346 7.75 18.55 29.91
N ASN A 347 7.30 19.41 28.98
CA ASN A 347 6.92 19.02 27.61
C ASN A 347 7.08 20.22 26.67
N PHE A 348 7.47 19.98 25.43
CA PHE A 348 7.47 20.96 24.35
C PHE A 348 7.21 20.32 23.00
N VAL A 349 6.87 21.12 22.00
CA VAL A 349 6.49 20.66 20.68
C VAL A 349 7.50 21.15 19.64
N ILE A 350 7.96 20.22 18.80
CA ILE A 350 8.56 20.56 17.52
C ILE A 350 7.45 20.51 16.48
N GLY A 351 6.98 21.69 16.07
CA GLY A 351 6.01 21.86 15.01
C GLY A 351 6.64 21.59 13.64
N SER A 352 5.90 20.96 12.72
CA SER A 352 6.30 20.85 11.31
C SER A 352 5.06 20.90 10.42
N GLU A 353 5.00 21.89 9.54
CA GLU A 353 3.93 22.12 8.58
C GLU A 353 4.47 22.07 7.16
N PHE A 354 3.75 21.36 6.27
CA PHE A 354 4.13 21.20 4.87
C PHE A 354 2.95 21.49 3.95
N GLY A 355 3.22 22.22 2.86
CA GLY A 355 2.29 22.39 1.75
C GLY A 355 2.92 21.83 0.47
N ILE A 356 2.46 20.67 0.01
CA ILE A 356 3.06 19.94 -1.10
C ILE A 356 2.13 20.01 -2.31
N ASN A 357 2.64 20.58 -3.41
CA ASN A 357 1.98 20.61 -4.71
C ASN A 357 2.63 19.60 -5.64
N THR A 358 1.83 18.79 -6.32
CA THR A 358 2.29 17.87 -7.35
C THR A 358 1.42 18.05 -8.60
N PHE A 359 2.04 18.29 -9.74
CA PHE A 359 1.40 18.32 -11.04
C PHE A 359 2.04 17.28 -11.95
N GLY A 360 1.23 16.55 -12.69
CA GLY A 360 1.73 15.62 -13.70
C GLY A 360 0.90 15.66 -14.97
N ALA A 361 1.55 15.45 -16.12
CA ALA A 361 0.92 15.32 -17.41
C ALA A 361 1.62 14.22 -18.22
N ALA A 362 0.85 13.48 -19.00
CA ALA A 362 1.36 12.38 -19.79
C ALA A 362 0.63 12.22 -21.12
N MET A 363 1.34 11.70 -22.12
CA MET A 363 0.77 11.23 -23.39
C MET A 363 1.26 9.81 -23.64
N TYR A 364 0.38 8.95 -24.14
CA TYR A 364 0.73 7.58 -24.45
C TYR A 364 0.06 7.06 -25.71
N HIS A 365 0.72 6.06 -26.31
CA HIS A 365 0.22 5.34 -27.47
C HIS A 365 0.64 3.87 -27.38
N GLU A 366 -0.28 2.98 -27.68
CA GLU A 366 -0.01 1.54 -27.91
C GLU A 366 -0.59 1.10 -29.26
N SER A 367 0.23 0.42 -30.04
CA SER A 367 -0.16 -0.26 -31.28
C SER A 367 -0.13 -1.78 -31.09
N TYR A 368 -1.12 -2.44 -31.63
CA TYR A 368 -1.32 -3.90 -31.60
C TYR A 368 -1.29 -4.42 -33.03
N PHE A 369 -0.31 -5.27 -33.34
CA PHE A 369 -0.13 -5.83 -34.66
C PHE A 369 -0.42 -7.33 -34.64
N THR A 370 -1.44 -7.76 -35.37
CA THR A 370 -1.86 -9.19 -35.48
C THR A 370 -1.33 -9.77 -36.77
N PHE A 371 -0.44 -10.77 -36.66
CA PHE A 371 0.13 -11.52 -37.79
C PHE A 371 -0.11 -13.01 -37.57
N GLY A 372 -1.18 -13.54 -38.16
CA GLY A 372 -1.59 -14.92 -37.96
C GLY A 372 -1.82 -15.26 -36.50
N LYS A 373 -0.93 -16.06 -35.90
CA LYS A 373 -0.99 -16.46 -34.48
C LYS A 373 -0.22 -15.51 -33.53
N TRP A 374 0.39 -14.49 -34.06
CA TRP A 374 1.17 -13.52 -33.27
C TRP A 374 0.40 -12.23 -33.06
N LEU A 375 0.39 -11.77 -31.83
CA LEU A 375 0.01 -10.41 -31.45
C LEU A 375 1.25 -9.71 -30.89
N LEU A 376 1.74 -8.71 -31.63
CA LEU A 376 2.85 -7.86 -31.21
C LEU A 376 2.30 -6.56 -30.69
N THR A 377 2.80 -6.09 -29.55
CA THR A 377 2.42 -4.80 -28.97
C THR A 377 3.65 -3.91 -28.87
N ALA A 378 3.54 -2.67 -29.38
CA ALA A 378 4.52 -1.62 -29.19
C ALA A 378 3.85 -0.44 -28.49
N GLY A 379 4.35 -0.06 -27.33
CA GLY A 379 3.80 1.02 -26.52
C GLY A 379 4.85 2.05 -26.12
N LEU A 380 4.40 3.27 -25.99
CA LEU A 380 5.23 4.41 -25.62
C LEU A 380 4.43 5.37 -24.77
N ARG A 381 5.04 5.88 -23.68
CA ARG A 381 4.50 6.96 -22.87
C ARG A 381 5.59 7.96 -22.49
N LEU A 382 5.21 9.21 -22.47
CA LEU A 382 6.02 10.31 -21.96
C LEU A 382 5.28 10.93 -20.77
N ASP A 383 5.90 10.89 -19.61
CA ASP A 383 5.40 11.49 -18.36
C ASP A 383 6.25 12.70 -17.98
N TYR A 384 5.60 13.78 -17.59
CA TYR A 384 6.18 14.92 -16.88
C TYR A 384 5.58 14.99 -15.49
N GLU A 385 6.40 15.20 -14.45
CA GLU A 385 5.94 15.47 -13.10
C GLU A 385 6.78 16.57 -12.46
N GLY A 386 6.12 17.52 -11.81
CA GLY A 386 6.72 18.60 -11.04
C GLY A 386 6.16 18.62 -9.62
N ASN A 387 7.06 18.72 -8.64
CA ASN A 387 6.74 18.75 -7.23
C ASN A 387 7.33 19.99 -6.58
N SER A 388 6.59 20.61 -5.66
CA SER A 388 7.12 21.67 -4.80
C SER A 388 6.57 21.53 -3.40
N MET A 389 7.43 21.74 -2.38
CA MET A 389 7.07 21.69 -0.98
C MET A 389 7.48 22.99 -0.30
N ASN A 390 6.50 23.69 0.27
CA ASN A 390 6.74 24.72 1.27
C ASN A 390 6.79 24.05 2.64
N TYR A 391 7.74 24.42 3.48
CA TYR A 391 7.89 23.87 4.82
C TYR A 391 8.08 24.98 5.86
N CYS A 392 7.58 24.74 7.07
CA CYS A 392 7.81 25.54 8.24
C CYS A 392 7.89 24.60 9.46
N SER A 393 9.03 24.58 10.11
CA SER A 393 9.21 23.89 11.38
C SER A 393 9.67 24.87 12.42
N ASP A 394 9.12 24.75 13.63
CA ASP A 394 9.37 25.66 14.75
C ASP A 394 9.38 24.94 16.09
N ALA A 395 10.16 25.48 17.03
CA ALA A 395 10.17 25.06 18.42
C ALA A 395 10.52 26.24 19.32
N GLN A 396 9.93 26.27 20.51
CA GLN A 396 10.23 27.24 21.55
C GLN A 396 10.41 26.54 22.88
N ILE A 397 11.51 26.88 23.58
CA ILE A 397 11.83 26.38 24.92
C ILE A 397 12.37 27.50 25.79
N HIS A 398 12.44 27.28 27.10
CA HIS A 398 13.18 28.13 28.05
C HIS A 398 14.34 27.29 28.59
N TYR A 399 15.55 27.79 28.44
CA TYR A 399 16.75 27.12 28.90
C TYR A 399 17.53 27.97 29.95
N ARG A 400 18.29 27.27 30.73
CA ARG A 400 19.23 27.88 31.70
C ARG A 400 20.54 27.12 31.66
N PHE A 401 21.63 27.86 31.54
CA PHE A 401 22.98 27.31 31.68
C PHE A 401 23.49 27.66 33.08
N GLN A 402 23.56 26.66 33.96
CA GLN A 402 23.82 26.83 35.39
C GLN A 402 25.11 27.60 35.71
N PRO A 403 26.24 27.41 35.00
CA PRO A 403 27.48 28.13 35.28
C PRO A 403 27.40 29.65 35.12
N THR A 404 26.55 30.15 34.22
CA THR A 404 26.57 31.60 33.85
C THR A 404 25.23 32.31 33.89
N MET A 405 24.11 31.57 33.94
CA MET A 405 22.77 32.13 33.87
C MET A 405 22.01 31.92 35.18
N PRO A 406 21.58 33.00 35.90
CA PRO A 406 20.75 32.86 37.09
C PRO A 406 19.31 32.44 36.79
N ASP A 407 18.75 32.86 35.64
CA ASP A 407 17.36 32.65 35.24
C ASP A 407 17.23 31.98 33.92
N TYR A 408 16.06 31.38 33.65
CA TYR A 408 15.71 30.81 32.36
C TYR A 408 15.50 31.89 31.31
N LYS A 409 15.99 31.64 30.09
CA LYS A 409 15.81 32.50 28.91
C LYS A 409 15.01 31.77 27.83
N PRO A 410 14.15 32.47 27.08
CA PRO A 410 13.47 31.89 25.94
C PRO A 410 14.48 31.65 24.80
N PHE A 411 14.29 30.55 24.10
CA PHE A 411 15.01 30.21 22.87
C PHE A 411 14.01 29.73 21.83
N GLU A 412 14.00 30.36 20.68
CA GLU A 412 13.12 30.03 19.56
C GLU A 412 13.95 29.63 18.34
N THR A 413 13.54 28.58 17.70
CA THR A 413 14.16 28.10 16.45
C THR A 413 13.08 27.95 15.39
N VAL A 414 13.30 28.56 14.23
CA VAL A 414 12.39 28.46 13.07
C VAL A 414 13.17 28.07 11.84
N TYR A 415 12.70 27.03 11.13
CA TYR A 415 13.25 26.58 9.87
C TYR A 415 12.16 26.55 8.81
N LYS A 416 12.21 27.46 7.85
CA LYS A 416 11.20 27.60 6.81
C LYS A 416 11.81 27.85 5.44
N GLY A 417 11.12 27.40 4.41
CA GLY A 417 11.58 27.60 3.04
C GLY A 417 10.71 26.87 2.02
N ARG A 418 11.29 26.70 0.84
CA ARG A 418 10.65 26.00 -0.27
C ARG A 418 11.71 25.17 -1.01
N VAL A 419 11.32 23.93 -1.36
CA VAL A 419 12.11 23.05 -2.24
C VAL A 419 11.23 22.56 -3.38
N GLY A 420 11.84 22.16 -4.49
CA GLY A 420 11.11 21.63 -5.63
C GLY A 420 11.98 20.76 -6.51
N ASN A 421 11.33 19.87 -7.24
CA ASN A 421 11.95 19.04 -8.27
C ASN A 421 11.00 18.82 -9.45
N HIS A 422 11.53 18.45 -10.59
CA HIS A 422 10.77 18.04 -11.75
C HIS A 422 11.54 16.99 -12.54
N TYR A 423 10.83 16.16 -13.27
CA TYR A 423 11.43 15.15 -14.12
C TYR A 423 10.53 14.77 -15.29
N VAL A 424 11.16 14.17 -16.29
CA VAL A 424 10.50 13.60 -17.46
C VAL A 424 10.89 12.14 -17.56
N GLU A 425 9.92 11.27 -17.74
CA GLU A 425 10.15 9.82 -17.90
C GLU A 425 9.59 9.32 -19.23
N PHE A 426 10.45 8.60 -19.94
CA PHE A 426 10.13 7.92 -21.17
C PHE A 426 9.95 6.42 -20.89
N ILE A 427 8.78 5.86 -21.23
CA ILE A 427 8.34 4.54 -20.77
C ILE A 427 7.94 3.69 -21.98
N PRO A 428 8.89 2.97 -22.59
CA PRO A 428 8.63 2.04 -23.67
C PRO A 428 8.16 0.67 -23.18
N LYS A 429 7.39 -0.03 -24.04
CA LYS A 429 6.95 -1.41 -23.87
C LYS A 429 6.95 -2.11 -25.22
N LEU A 430 7.47 -3.34 -25.23
CA LEU A 430 7.36 -4.27 -26.34
C LEU A 430 6.87 -5.61 -25.80
N SER A 431 5.89 -6.20 -26.46
CA SER A 431 5.47 -7.55 -26.12
C SER A 431 5.11 -8.36 -27.37
N ALA A 432 5.27 -9.66 -27.26
CA ALA A 432 4.86 -10.63 -28.25
C ALA A 432 4.01 -11.71 -27.58
N LEU A 433 2.83 -11.97 -28.08
CA LEU A 433 1.95 -13.08 -27.68
C LEU A 433 1.79 -14.01 -28.86
N TYR A 434 2.07 -15.30 -28.65
CA TYR A 434 1.79 -16.35 -29.59
C TYR A 434 0.57 -17.17 -29.14
N ASP A 435 -0.49 -17.18 -29.95
CA ASP A 435 -1.68 -18.02 -29.70
C ASP A 435 -1.58 -19.27 -30.58
N ALA A 436 -1.21 -20.39 -29.96
CA ALA A 436 -1.10 -21.66 -30.67
C ALA A 436 -2.46 -22.16 -31.21
N GLY A 437 -3.55 -21.59 -30.73
CA GLY A 437 -4.91 -22.01 -31.04
C GLY A 437 -5.30 -23.29 -30.32
N SER A 438 -6.11 -24.10 -30.95
CA SER A 438 -6.55 -25.36 -30.37
C SER A 438 -5.44 -26.40 -30.38
N ILE A 439 -5.17 -27.04 -29.25
CA ILE A 439 -4.22 -28.14 -29.08
C ILE A 439 -5.01 -29.37 -28.64
N GLY A 440 -4.85 -30.53 -29.40
CA GLY A 440 -5.47 -31.79 -29.04
C GLY A 440 -7.00 -31.76 -28.95
N GLY A 441 -7.66 -30.88 -29.71
CA GLY A 441 -9.12 -30.77 -29.84
C GLY A 441 -9.83 -30.00 -28.75
N ASN A 442 -9.37 -30.03 -27.48
CA ASN A 442 -10.01 -29.36 -26.32
C ASN A 442 -9.06 -28.47 -25.52
N GLY A 443 -7.85 -28.24 -25.98
CA GLY A 443 -6.86 -27.41 -25.31
C GLY A 443 -6.62 -26.09 -26.01
N LYS A 444 -6.16 -25.07 -25.26
CA LYS A 444 -5.66 -23.80 -25.76
C LYS A 444 -4.30 -23.51 -25.13
N ALA A 445 -3.36 -23.03 -25.92
CA ALA A 445 -2.06 -22.65 -25.43
C ALA A 445 -1.67 -21.24 -25.93
N ARG A 446 -1.11 -20.45 -25.03
CA ARG A 446 -0.56 -19.15 -25.34
C ARG A 446 0.80 -19.02 -24.68
N ALA A 447 1.73 -18.38 -25.37
CA ALA A 447 3.03 -18.01 -24.84
C ALA A 447 3.26 -16.52 -25.07
N PHE A 448 3.94 -15.86 -24.15
CA PHE A 448 4.22 -14.44 -24.30
C PHE A 448 5.63 -14.08 -23.82
N ALA A 449 6.15 -13.00 -24.39
CA ALA A 449 7.36 -12.32 -23.95
C ALA A 449 7.08 -10.83 -23.83
N VAL A 450 7.62 -10.18 -22.78
CA VAL A 450 7.43 -8.75 -22.52
C VAL A 450 8.76 -8.13 -22.11
N VAL A 451 9.06 -6.97 -22.69
CA VAL A 451 10.10 -6.06 -22.23
C VAL A 451 9.45 -4.71 -22.00
N SER A 452 9.54 -4.19 -20.76
CA SER A 452 8.90 -2.93 -20.41
C SER A 452 9.71 -2.17 -19.37
N LYS A 453 9.63 -0.83 -19.44
CA LYS A 453 10.15 0.07 -18.43
C LYS A 453 9.02 0.48 -17.49
N GLY A 454 9.35 0.60 -16.21
CA GLY A 454 8.48 1.17 -15.19
C GLY A 454 9.25 2.17 -14.34
N TYR A 455 8.52 3.05 -13.65
CA TYR A 455 9.12 3.95 -12.67
C TYR A 455 8.19 4.19 -11.48
N ARG A 456 8.79 4.60 -10.38
CA ARG A 456 8.13 5.10 -9.18
C ARG A 456 8.53 6.56 -8.99
N SER A 457 7.55 7.42 -8.71
CA SER A 457 7.75 8.87 -8.56
C SER A 457 8.73 9.23 -7.46
N GLY A 458 9.42 10.34 -7.63
CA GLY A 458 10.18 11.01 -6.58
C GLY A 458 9.28 11.73 -5.58
N GLY A 459 9.88 12.41 -4.61
CA GLY A 459 9.14 13.14 -3.57
C GLY A 459 10.07 13.86 -2.60
N PHE A 460 9.54 14.13 -1.40
CA PHE A 460 10.26 14.82 -0.32
C PHE A 460 10.17 14.03 0.98
N ASN A 461 11.25 14.02 1.76
CA ASN A 461 11.30 13.43 3.09
C ASN A 461 10.80 14.43 4.14
N THR A 462 9.53 14.35 4.51
CA THR A 462 8.95 15.24 5.53
C THR A 462 9.29 14.82 6.95
N GLN A 463 9.53 13.54 7.20
CA GLN A 463 9.79 13.00 8.54
C GLN A 463 11.10 13.46 9.17
N ILE A 464 12.08 13.89 8.36
CA ILE A 464 13.39 14.31 8.87
C ILE A 464 13.41 15.77 9.39
N PHE A 465 12.35 16.54 9.15
CA PHE A 465 12.34 17.96 9.50
C PHE A 465 12.38 18.23 11.01
N SER A 466 11.78 17.35 11.82
CA SER A 466 11.91 17.41 13.28
C SER A 466 13.36 17.25 13.74
N ASP A 467 14.10 16.30 13.12
CA ASP A 467 15.52 16.10 13.45
C ASP A 467 16.40 17.27 12.97
N ILE A 468 16.08 17.83 11.78
CA ILE A 468 16.78 19.04 11.31
C ILE A 468 16.59 20.19 12.31
N LEU A 469 15.35 20.44 12.74
CA LEU A 469 15.05 21.53 13.68
C LEU A 469 15.68 21.27 15.05
N GLN A 470 15.61 20.04 15.57
CA GLN A 470 16.26 19.66 16.82
C GLN A 470 17.76 19.92 16.77
N ASN A 471 18.44 19.54 15.67
CA ASN A 471 19.87 19.82 15.51
C ASN A 471 20.15 21.33 15.44
N MET A 472 19.35 22.10 14.71
CA MET A 472 19.48 23.56 14.66
C MET A 472 19.29 24.20 16.02
N MET A 473 18.29 23.76 16.79
CA MET A 473 18.03 24.22 18.15
C MET A 473 19.23 23.94 19.06
N MET A 474 19.76 22.71 19.04
CA MET A 474 20.90 22.33 19.86
C MET A 474 22.19 23.08 19.47
N ASN A 475 22.49 23.20 18.18
CA ASN A 475 23.65 23.96 17.71
C ASN A 475 23.52 25.45 18.09
N GLY A 476 22.33 26.03 18.01
CA GLY A 476 22.09 27.41 18.45
C GLY A 476 22.30 27.60 19.95
N LEU A 477 21.77 26.68 20.77
CA LEU A 477 21.99 26.69 22.22
C LEU A 477 23.48 26.58 22.58
N MET A 478 24.18 25.62 21.93
CA MET A 478 25.63 25.46 22.17
C MET A 478 26.44 26.68 21.74
N ALA A 479 26.08 27.31 20.63
CA ALA A 479 26.72 28.55 20.19
C ALA A 479 26.50 29.70 21.18
N ASP A 480 25.30 29.84 21.76
CA ASP A 480 25.01 30.83 22.84
C ASP A 480 25.84 30.58 24.11
N LEU A 481 26.28 29.33 24.33
CA LEU A 481 27.16 28.93 25.44
C LEU A 481 28.64 29.10 25.11
N GLY A 482 28.98 29.49 23.86
CA GLY A 482 30.37 29.55 23.38
C GLY A 482 30.97 28.18 23.07
N VAL A 483 30.15 27.13 23.06
CA VAL A 483 30.56 25.77 22.67
C VAL A 483 30.26 25.57 21.18
N TYR A 484 31.30 25.49 20.38
CA TYR A 484 31.18 25.22 18.96
C TYR A 484 31.31 23.72 18.75
N LEU A 485 30.18 23.07 18.42
CA LEU A 485 30.20 21.68 17.97
C LEU A 485 30.81 21.67 16.56
N ASP A 486 31.81 20.85 16.34
CA ASP A 486 32.30 20.61 14.99
C ASP A 486 31.14 20.09 14.14
N ASP A 487 30.61 20.93 13.25
CA ASP A 487 29.63 20.49 12.24
C ASP A 487 30.42 19.70 11.18
N PRO A 488 30.31 18.38 11.12
CA PRO A 488 31.08 17.58 10.17
C PRO A 488 30.64 17.77 8.70
N GLY A 489 29.82 18.81 8.39
CA GLY A 489 29.27 19.03 7.04
C GLY A 489 28.24 17.98 6.62
N THR A 490 27.84 17.13 7.54
CA THR A 490 26.85 16.05 7.33
C THR A 490 25.43 16.46 7.72
N ALA A 491 25.20 17.69 8.13
CA ALA A 491 23.90 18.20 8.49
C ALA A 491 22.95 18.06 7.27
N VAL A 492 21.88 17.28 7.44
CA VAL A 492 20.84 17.18 6.43
C VAL A 492 20.15 18.52 6.30
N ARG A 493 20.07 19.06 5.07
CA ARG A 493 19.38 20.30 4.75
C ARG A 493 18.12 20.01 3.93
N ALA A 494 17.19 20.95 3.90
CA ALA A 494 15.93 20.78 3.15
C ALA A 494 16.14 20.45 1.67
N GLU A 495 17.20 20.98 1.04
CA GLU A 495 17.56 20.70 -0.35
C GLU A 495 17.89 19.21 -0.58
N ASN A 496 18.42 18.54 0.44
CA ASN A 496 18.81 17.13 0.41
C ASN A 496 17.64 16.21 0.81
N THR A 497 16.46 16.74 1.13
CA THR A 497 15.28 15.94 1.46
C THR A 497 14.54 15.43 0.23
N ALA A 498 14.80 15.99 -0.96
CA ALA A 498 14.21 15.53 -2.19
C ALA A 498 14.87 14.22 -2.68
N TYR A 499 14.06 13.26 -3.08
CA TYR A 499 14.53 12.03 -3.73
C TYR A 499 13.98 11.92 -5.15
N ARG A 500 14.77 11.26 -6.02
CA ARG A 500 14.51 11.14 -7.46
C ARG A 500 13.63 9.92 -7.76
N PRO A 501 13.01 9.86 -8.99
CA PRO A 501 12.32 8.66 -9.43
C PRO A 501 13.24 7.43 -9.44
N GLU A 502 12.67 6.30 -9.01
CA GLU A 502 13.25 4.98 -9.15
C GLU A 502 12.81 4.37 -10.49
N LYS A 503 13.70 3.68 -11.20
CA LYS A 503 13.48 3.18 -12.57
C LYS A 503 13.80 1.70 -12.68
N SER A 504 12.94 0.95 -13.37
CA SER A 504 13.16 -0.48 -13.61
C SER A 504 12.96 -0.87 -15.06
N TRP A 505 13.70 -1.90 -15.48
CA TRP A 505 13.45 -2.66 -16.69
C TRP A 505 13.00 -4.07 -16.30
N ASN A 506 11.91 -4.52 -16.89
CA ASN A 506 11.37 -5.85 -16.71
C ASN A 506 11.50 -6.64 -18.01
N TYR A 507 11.95 -7.87 -17.87
CA TYR A 507 12.01 -8.89 -18.91
C TYR A 507 11.21 -10.08 -18.41
N GLU A 508 10.19 -10.51 -19.15
CA GLU A 508 9.28 -11.55 -18.72
C GLU A 508 8.96 -12.51 -19.87
N LEU A 509 8.96 -13.81 -19.56
CA LEU A 509 8.51 -14.88 -20.42
C LEU A 509 7.45 -15.67 -19.67
N GLY A 510 6.37 -16.04 -20.35
CA GLY A 510 5.34 -16.82 -19.70
C GLY A 510 4.40 -17.50 -20.68
N GLY A 511 3.42 -18.23 -20.13
CA GLY A 511 2.41 -18.89 -20.93
C GLY A 511 1.24 -19.40 -20.11
N ASN A 512 0.17 -19.71 -20.83
CA ASN A 512 -1.07 -20.28 -20.30
C ASN A 512 -1.45 -21.51 -21.10
N LEU A 513 -1.86 -22.56 -20.40
CA LEU A 513 -2.39 -23.80 -20.97
C LEU A 513 -3.76 -24.06 -20.37
N GLU A 514 -4.75 -24.30 -21.21
CA GLU A 514 -6.10 -24.64 -20.79
C GLU A 514 -6.51 -25.93 -21.54
N PHE A 515 -6.98 -26.92 -20.80
CA PHE A 515 -7.49 -28.18 -21.34
C PHE A 515 -8.84 -28.52 -20.72
N GLY A 516 -9.74 -29.08 -21.55
CA GLY A 516 -11.02 -29.59 -21.11
C GLY A 516 -12.17 -28.58 -21.23
N ARG A 517 -13.23 -28.82 -20.46
CA ARG A 517 -14.47 -28.05 -20.43
C ARG A 517 -14.73 -27.54 -19.01
N GLU A 518 -15.75 -26.70 -18.85
CA GLU A 518 -16.05 -26.01 -17.55
C GLU A 518 -16.10 -26.93 -16.30
N ARG A 519 -16.65 -28.17 -16.45
CA ARG A 519 -16.75 -29.12 -15.32
C ARG A 519 -15.56 -30.09 -15.23
N HIS A 520 -14.76 -30.26 -16.28
CA HIS A 520 -13.61 -31.17 -16.33
C HIS A 520 -12.48 -30.46 -17.06
N GLY A 521 -11.62 -29.79 -16.34
CA GLY A 521 -10.58 -29.01 -17.00
C GLY A 521 -9.38 -28.73 -16.13
N VAL A 522 -8.28 -28.40 -16.79
CA VAL A 522 -7.03 -27.93 -16.19
C VAL A 522 -6.68 -26.59 -16.81
N SER A 523 -6.38 -25.60 -15.98
CA SER A 523 -5.78 -24.35 -16.40
C SER A 523 -4.45 -24.17 -15.68
N LEU A 524 -3.38 -23.99 -16.43
CA LEU A 524 -2.03 -23.74 -15.92
C LEU A 524 -1.54 -22.40 -16.47
N SER A 525 -0.95 -21.62 -15.62
CA SER A 525 -0.24 -20.40 -16.03
C SER A 525 1.09 -20.32 -15.33
N GLY A 526 2.10 -19.83 -16.05
CA GLY A 526 3.42 -19.64 -15.49
C GLY A 526 4.16 -18.49 -16.15
N SER A 527 5.01 -17.82 -15.39
CA SER A 527 5.95 -16.82 -15.91
C SER A 527 7.26 -16.85 -15.15
N ALA A 528 8.33 -16.48 -15.84
CA ALA A 528 9.64 -16.17 -15.27
C ALA A 528 9.97 -14.72 -15.60
N PHE A 529 10.54 -14.00 -14.65
CA PHE A 529 10.84 -12.59 -14.79
C PHE A 529 12.24 -12.23 -14.29
N LEU A 530 12.79 -11.18 -14.87
CA LEU A 530 13.96 -10.45 -14.40
C LEU A 530 13.62 -8.97 -14.37
N ILE A 531 13.73 -8.35 -13.20
CA ILE A 531 13.58 -6.90 -13.02
C ILE A 531 14.94 -6.33 -12.61
N ALA A 532 15.44 -5.36 -13.35
CA ALA A 532 16.66 -4.61 -13.03
C ALA A 532 16.28 -3.17 -12.65
N CYS A 533 16.64 -2.76 -11.43
CA CYS A 533 16.29 -1.47 -10.87
C CYS A 533 17.53 -0.58 -10.72
N ARG A 534 17.35 0.72 -10.97
CA ARG A 534 18.33 1.78 -10.74
C ARG A 534 17.73 2.90 -9.93
N ASP A 535 18.56 3.63 -9.20
CA ASP A 535 18.16 4.72 -8.31
C ASP A 535 17.11 4.24 -7.31
N GLN A 536 17.29 3.02 -6.77
CA GLN A 536 16.32 2.40 -5.87
C GLN A 536 16.08 3.29 -4.65
N GLN A 537 14.81 3.54 -4.36
CA GLN A 537 14.38 4.30 -3.20
C GLN A 537 14.34 3.39 -1.98
N ILE A 538 15.22 3.62 -1.02
CA ILE A 538 15.34 2.85 0.22
C ILE A 538 15.16 3.80 1.40
N THR A 539 14.47 3.34 2.44
CA THR A 539 14.36 4.06 3.71
C THR A 539 15.54 3.73 4.57
N LEU A 540 16.30 4.75 4.96
CA LEU A 540 17.49 4.62 5.82
C LEU A 540 17.48 5.67 6.92
N PHE A 541 18.34 5.50 7.92
CA PHE A 541 18.66 6.57 8.86
C PHE A 541 19.83 7.39 8.31
N PRO A 542 19.87 8.71 8.58
CA PRO A 542 21.04 9.52 8.28
C PRO A 542 22.30 8.94 8.95
N PRO A 543 23.48 9.07 8.35
CA PRO A 543 24.74 8.55 8.92
C PRO A 543 24.94 8.98 10.37
N GLY A 544 25.25 8.01 11.25
CA GLY A 544 25.46 8.24 12.68
C GLY A 544 24.23 8.52 13.52
N LYS A 545 23.00 8.36 12.97
CA LYS A 545 21.73 8.61 13.68
C LYS A 545 20.86 7.37 13.78
N SER A 546 20.09 7.26 14.88
CA SER A 546 19.08 6.23 15.10
C SER A 546 17.63 6.76 14.97
N THR A 547 17.48 8.04 14.62
CA THR A 547 16.22 8.76 14.42
C THR A 547 16.21 9.41 13.03
N GLY A 548 15.06 9.94 12.59
CA GLY A 548 14.97 10.70 11.36
C GLY A 548 15.09 9.87 10.09
N ARG A 549 14.21 8.88 9.93
CA ARG A 549 14.19 8.08 8.69
C ARG A 549 13.98 8.93 7.46
N MET A 550 14.76 8.65 6.43
CA MET A 550 14.65 9.31 5.14
C MET A 550 14.66 8.32 3.99
N MET A 551 13.97 8.66 2.90
CA MET A 551 14.08 7.98 1.62
C MET A 551 15.31 8.51 0.87
N ALA A 552 16.15 7.64 0.39
CA ALA A 552 17.27 8.01 -0.47
C ALA A 552 17.32 7.12 -1.71
N ASN A 553 17.88 7.67 -2.80
CA ASN A 553 18.17 6.90 -4.00
C ASN A 553 19.54 6.24 -3.85
N VAL A 554 19.57 5.03 -3.33
CA VAL A 554 20.80 4.30 -3.08
C VAL A 554 20.86 3.03 -3.91
N GLY A 555 21.93 2.88 -4.65
CA GLY A 555 22.27 1.64 -5.27
C GLY A 555 21.46 1.19 -6.48
N ARG A 556 21.67 -0.07 -6.78
CA ARG A 556 21.01 -0.83 -7.83
C ARG A 556 20.60 -2.17 -7.28
N SER A 557 19.55 -2.74 -7.84
CA SER A 557 19.10 -4.06 -7.45
C SER A 557 18.57 -4.85 -8.64
N ARG A 558 18.43 -6.14 -8.43
CA ARG A 558 17.78 -7.05 -9.38
C ARG A 558 16.82 -7.95 -8.63
N SER A 559 15.76 -8.36 -9.31
CA SER A 559 14.83 -9.39 -8.85
C SER A 559 14.64 -10.41 -9.95
N ILE A 560 14.84 -11.67 -9.64
CA ILE A 560 14.63 -12.80 -10.54
C ILE A 560 13.63 -13.71 -9.87
N GLY A 561 12.63 -14.19 -10.62
CA GLY A 561 11.66 -15.08 -10.02
C GLY A 561 10.79 -15.81 -11.01
N VAL A 562 9.96 -16.68 -10.43
CA VAL A 562 8.97 -17.48 -11.14
C VAL A 562 7.62 -17.38 -10.45
N GLU A 563 6.56 -17.45 -11.23
CA GLU A 563 5.19 -17.47 -10.77
C GLU A 563 4.45 -18.58 -11.49
N LEU A 564 3.77 -19.43 -10.72
CA LEU A 564 2.99 -20.55 -11.23
C LEU A 564 1.59 -20.47 -10.64
N SER A 565 0.57 -20.80 -11.44
CA SER A 565 -0.80 -20.97 -10.96
C SER A 565 -1.44 -22.14 -11.69
N ALA A 566 -2.21 -22.93 -10.98
CA ALA A 566 -2.91 -24.09 -11.49
C ALA A 566 -4.35 -24.11 -10.98
N LEU A 567 -5.28 -24.50 -11.83
CA LEU A 567 -6.66 -24.79 -11.47
C LEU A 567 -7.04 -26.12 -12.13
N TYR A 568 -7.49 -27.05 -11.31
CA TYR A 568 -8.03 -28.35 -11.75
C TYR A 568 -9.47 -28.48 -11.30
N ARG A 569 -10.36 -28.87 -12.23
CA ARG A 569 -11.77 -29.15 -11.95
C ARG A 569 -12.13 -30.53 -12.38
N LEU A 570 -12.80 -31.30 -11.54
CA LEU A 570 -13.32 -32.62 -11.80
C LEU A 570 -14.74 -32.74 -11.24
N GLY A 571 -15.74 -32.51 -12.08
CA GLY A 571 -17.12 -32.42 -11.61
C GLY A 571 -17.31 -31.30 -10.60
N ASP A 572 -17.68 -31.68 -9.39
CA ASP A 572 -17.94 -30.79 -8.25
C ASP A 572 -16.69 -30.57 -7.35
N PHE A 573 -15.58 -31.22 -7.68
CA PHE A 573 -14.30 -31.01 -7.02
C PHE A 573 -13.48 -29.94 -7.76
N ALA A 574 -12.87 -29.03 -7.02
CA ALA A 574 -11.93 -28.02 -7.51
C ALA A 574 -10.67 -27.98 -6.65
N LEU A 575 -9.51 -27.99 -7.32
CA LEU A 575 -8.21 -27.78 -6.69
C LEU A 575 -7.53 -26.61 -7.38
N SER A 576 -7.15 -25.60 -6.62
CA SER A 576 -6.37 -24.45 -7.13
C SER A 576 -5.10 -24.28 -6.32
N GLY A 577 -4.03 -23.85 -7.00
CA GLY A 577 -2.77 -23.54 -6.34
C GLY A 577 -2.06 -22.40 -7.05
N SER A 578 -1.29 -21.65 -6.29
CA SER A 578 -0.37 -20.65 -6.79
C SER A 578 0.93 -20.70 -6.01
N TYR A 579 2.06 -20.52 -6.69
CA TYR A 579 3.38 -20.48 -6.12
C TYR A 579 4.18 -19.35 -6.74
N GLY A 580 4.87 -18.59 -5.91
CA GLY A 580 5.81 -17.56 -6.31
C GLY A 580 7.16 -17.75 -5.63
N TYR A 581 8.23 -17.63 -6.39
CA TYR A 581 9.60 -17.54 -5.88
C TYR A 581 10.25 -16.25 -6.39
N THR A 582 10.97 -15.57 -5.50
CA THR A 582 11.65 -14.31 -5.80
C THR A 582 13.03 -14.27 -5.15
N ASP A 583 14.08 -14.06 -5.93
CA ASP A 583 15.44 -13.72 -5.47
C ASP A 583 15.71 -12.25 -5.78
N ALA A 584 15.34 -11.37 -4.84
CA ALA A 584 15.55 -9.93 -4.95
C ALA A 584 16.77 -9.50 -4.11
N ARG A 585 17.78 -8.90 -4.78
CA ARG A 585 19.05 -8.54 -4.16
C ARG A 585 19.54 -7.17 -4.59
N PHE A 586 20.24 -6.52 -3.68
CA PHE A 586 21.07 -5.37 -4.01
C PHE A 586 22.26 -5.81 -4.88
N THR A 587 22.42 -5.20 -6.03
CA THR A 587 23.60 -5.40 -6.88
C THR A 587 24.71 -4.40 -6.57
N ARG A 588 24.33 -3.26 -5.99
CA ARG A 588 25.21 -2.25 -5.42
C ARG A 588 24.45 -1.44 -4.39
N TYR A 589 24.88 -1.50 -3.13
CA TYR A 589 24.32 -0.68 -2.06
C TYR A 589 25.34 -0.50 -0.96
N ASP A 590 25.83 0.73 -0.82
CA ASP A 590 26.73 1.20 0.22
C ASP A 590 26.05 2.42 0.87
N ASP A 591 25.80 2.37 2.18
CA ASP A 591 25.17 3.45 2.94
C ASP A 591 26.20 4.43 3.55
N GLY A 592 27.50 4.22 3.25
CA GLY A 592 28.61 4.98 3.78
C GLY A 592 29.22 4.39 5.08
N ASN A 593 28.53 3.44 5.72
CA ASN A 593 29.02 2.72 6.90
C ASN A 593 29.26 1.23 6.58
N SER A 594 28.45 0.66 5.68
CA SER A 594 28.49 -0.76 5.33
C SER A 594 28.10 -0.98 3.87
N ASP A 595 28.76 -1.95 3.22
CA ASP A 595 28.37 -2.42 1.89
C ASP A 595 27.42 -3.62 2.01
N TYR A 596 26.18 -3.44 1.58
CA TYR A 596 25.12 -4.45 1.56
C TYR A 596 24.96 -5.11 0.18
N SER A 597 25.90 -4.90 -0.74
CA SER A 597 25.87 -5.50 -2.08
C SER A 597 25.83 -7.03 -1.99
N GLY A 598 24.91 -7.66 -2.71
CA GLY A 598 24.64 -9.09 -2.66
C GLY A 598 23.57 -9.52 -1.65
N ASN A 599 23.24 -8.68 -0.65
CA ASN A 599 22.21 -8.95 0.33
C ASN A 599 20.80 -8.88 -0.29
N ARG A 600 19.86 -9.58 0.33
CA ARG A 600 18.46 -9.59 -0.08
C ARG A 600 17.77 -8.30 0.30
N ILE A 601 16.81 -7.91 -0.52
CA ILE A 601 15.97 -6.73 -0.25
C ILE A 601 15.05 -7.06 0.93
N PRO A 602 15.04 -6.24 2.00
CA PRO A 602 14.20 -6.45 3.17
C PRO A 602 12.70 -6.42 2.87
N TYR A 603 11.91 -7.06 3.76
CA TYR A 603 10.43 -7.13 3.76
C TYR A 603 9.82 -7.88 2.58
N SER A 604 10.59 -8.34 1.62
CA SER A 604 10.11 -9.11 0.49
C SER A 604 10.22 -10.61 0.79
N PRO A 605 9.11 -11.38 0.74
CA PRO A 605 9.19 -12.83 0.92
C PRO A 605 9.90 -13.49 -0.26
N GLU A 606 10.73 -14.48 0.04
CA GLU A 606 11.36 -15.33 -0.99
C GLU A 606 10.34 -16.21 -1.69
N GLN A 607 9.35 -16.70 -0.95
CA GLN A 607 8.36 -17.64 -1.43
C GLN A 607 6.97 -17.25 -0.97
N THR A 608 6.02 -17.46 -1.84
CA THR A 608 4.59 -17.36 -1.54
C THR A 608 3.90 -18.61 -2.09
N LEU A 609 2.99 -19.19 -1.32
CA LEU A 609 2.24 -20.39 -1.68
C LEU A 609 0.77 -20.19 -1.29
N ASN A 610 -0.13 -20.61 -2.16
CA ASN A 610 -1.53 -20.81 -1.82
C ASN A 610 -2.02 -22.11 -2.47
N VAL A 611 -2.70 -22.94 -1.69
CA VAL A 611 -3.38 -24.13 -2.20
C VAL A 611 -4.77 -24.15 -1.60
N ARG A 612 -5.79 -24.39 -2.42
CA ARG A 612 -7.18 -24.54 -1.98
C ARG A 612 -7.82 -25.71 -2.67
N ALA A 613 -8.41 -26.61 -1.91
CA ALA A 613 -9.22 -27.72 -2.36
C ALA A 613 -10.66 -27.51 -1.89
N GLY A 614 -11.61 -27.80 -2.75
CA GLY A 614 -13.02 -27.65 -2.44
C GLY A 614 -13.88 -28.68 -3.13
N TYR A 615 -15.01 -29.02 -2.50
CA TYR A 615 -16.06 -29.87 -3.03
C TYR A 615 -17.42 -29.24 -2.84
N THR A 616 -18.27 -29.26 -3.87
CA THR A 616 -19.62 -28.71 -3.83
C THR A 616 -20.64 -29.84 -3.98
N PHE A 617 -21.37 -30.13 -2.93
CA PHE A 617 -22.52 -31.04 -2.95
C PHE A 617 -23.74 -30.28 -3.48
N THR A 618 -24.29 -30.73 -4.60
CA THR A 618 -25.51 -30.14 -5.19
C THR A 618 -26.71 -31.03 -4.89
N PHE A 619 -27.80 -30.42 -4.41
CA PHE A 619 -29.03 -31.13 -4.02
C PHE A 619 -30.20 -30.73 -4.92
N MET A 620 -31.09 -31.67 -5.22
CA MET A 620 -32.33 -31.41 -5.95
C MET A 620 -33.44 -30.80 -5.09
N ASN A 621 -33.10 -30.27 -3.91
CA ASN A 621 -34.05 -29.66 -2.99
C ASN A 621 -34.12 -28.13 -3.24
N PRO A 622 -35.29 -27.55 -3.57
CA PRO A 622 -35.41 -26.12 -3.80
C PRO A 622 -35.04 -25.23 -2.60
N SER A 623 -35.20 -25.76 -1.38
CA SER A 623 -34.88 -25.05 -0.14
C SER A 623 -33.40 -25.17 0.26
N PHE A 624 -32.74 -26.23 -0.15
CA PHE A 624 -31.33 -26.52 0.13
C PHE A 624 -30.63 -26.92 -1.17
N ARG A 625 -29.98 -25.95 -1.81
CA ARG A 625 -29.47 -26.08 -3.19
C ARG A 625 -28.09 -26.71 -3.25
N ALA A 626 -27.19 -26.25 -2.39
CA ALA A 626 -25.79 -26.74 -2.39
C ALA A 626 -25.11 -26.53 -1.03
N LEU A 627 -24.10 -27.35 -0.78
CA LEU A 627 -23.14 -27.20 0.30
C LEU A 627 -21.73 -27.24 -0.30
N SER A 628 -21.00 -26.15 -0.24
CA SER A 628 -19.59 -26.08 -0.64
C SER A 628 -18.72 -26.13 0.61
N ILE A 629 -17.74 -27.01 0.65
CA ILE A 629 -16.73 -27.12 1.72
C ILE A 629 -15.37 -26.96 1.08
N ASN A 630 -14.57 -26.08 1.63
CA ASN A 630 -13.23 -25.77 1.15
C ASN A 630 -12.22 -25.78 2.29
N ALA A 631 -11.01 -26.18 1.98
CA ALA A 631 -9.84 -26.02 2.82
C ALA A 631 -8.74 -25.31 2.03
N ASP A 632 -8.05 -24.40 2.68
CA ASP A 632 -6.94 -23.69 2.06
C ASP A 632 -5.73 -23.62 2.98
N CYS A 633 -4.56 -23.51 2.37
CA CYS A 633 -3.34 -23.14 3.06
C CYS A 633 -2.62 -22.03 2.30
N SER A 634 -2.05 -21.09 3.03
CA SER A 634 -1.21 -20.03 2.51
C SER A 634 0.15 -20.06 3.19
N GLY A 635 1.21 -20.02 2.38
CA GLY A 635 2.59 -20.00 2.84
C GLY A 635 3.30 -18.71 2.46
N VAL A 636 4.07 -18.14 3.37
CA VAL A 636 4.88 -16.95 3.16
C VAL A 636 6.21 -17.12 3.86
N GLY A 637 7.33 -16.78 3.23
CA GLY A 637 8.65 -16.73 3.86
C GLY A 637 9.75 -17.02 2.84
N ARG A 638 10.98 -17.03 3.22
CA ARG A 638 11.64 -16.31 4.28
C ARG A 638 11.54 -14.83 4.04
N ILE A 639 11.43 -14.01 5.08
CA ILE A 639 11.44 -12.55 4.98
C ILE A 639 12.65 -12.05 5.79
N TRP A 640 13.53 -11.33 5.16
CA TRP A 640 14.62 -10.61 5.82
C TRP A 640 14.11 -9.24 6.25
N TRP A 641 14.39 -8.85 7.50
CA TRP A 641 13.84 -7.63 8.06
C TRP A 641 14.78 -6.42 7.98
N ASP A 642 16.08 -6.66 7.78
CA ASP A 642 17.12 -5.64 7.75
C ASP A 642 18.02 -5.78 6.51
N GLU A 643 18.71 -4.71 6.14
CA GLU A 643 19.60 -4.64 4.99
C GLU A 643 20.84 -5.53 5.15
N ALA A 644 21.27 -5.74 6.40
CA ALA A 644 22.39 -6.62 6.74
C ALA A 644 22.01 -8.11 6.65
N ASN A 645 20.73 -8.44 6.52
CA ASN A 645 20.19 -9.80 6.54
C ASN A 645 20.52 -10.56 7.83
N THR A 646 20.47 -9.89 8.97
CA THR A 646 20.73 -10.49 10.29
C THR A 646 19.47 -11.01 10.97
N LEU A 647 18.30 -10.42 10.65
CA LEU A 647 17.00 -10.81 11.19
C LEU A 647 16.15 -11.43 10.09
N VAL A 648 15.62 -12.62 10.37
CA VAL A 648 14.81 -13.38 9.41
C VAL A 648 13.56 -13.95 10.04
N GLU A 649 12.44 -13.80 9.34
CA GLU A 649 11.21 -14.57 9.60
C GLU A 649 11.26 -15.84 8.75
N PRO A 650 11.14 -17.03 9.36
CA PRO A 650 11.17 -18.28 8.62
C PRO A 650 9.94 -18.45 7.71
N PHE A 651 9.97 -19.43 6.82
CA PHE A 651 8.78 -19.80 6.04
C PHE A 651 7.72 -20.37 6.99
N ARG A 652 6.49 -19.86 6.86
CA ARG A 652 5.33 -20.28 7.65
C ARG A 652 4.17 -20.67 6.77
N MET A 653 3.27 -21.48 7.31
CA MET A 653 2.03 -21.86 6.66
C MET A 653 0.84 -21.57 7.59
N LEU A 654 -0.18 -20.94 7.03
CA LEU A 654 -1.46 -20.70 7.70
C LEU A 654 -2.53 -21.55 7.01
N TYR A 655 -3.37 -22.18 7.82
CA TYR A 655 -4.44 -23.06 7.36
C TYR A 655 -5.79 -22.39 7.58
N GLY A 656 -6.67 -22.51 6.61
CA GLY A 656 -8.03 -22.01 6.65
C GLY A 656 -9.03 -23.05 6.15
N ALA A 657 -10.27 -22.89 6.57
CA ALA A 657 -11.39 -23.67 6.05
C ALA A 657 -12.64 -22.81 5.98
N ASP A 658 -13.47 -23.07 4.98
CA ASP A 658 -14.78 -22.44 4.86
C ASP A 658 -15.85 -23.41 4.37
N ALA A 659 -17.09 -23.13 4.75
CA ALA A 659 -18.26 -23.83 4.28
C ALA A 659 -19.33 -22.82 3.90
N THR A 660 -19.96 -23.02 2.73
CA THR A 660 -21.08 -22.20 2.26
C THR A 660 -22.28 -23.09 1.98
N MET A 661 -23.36 -22.87 2.72
CA MET A 661 -24.65 -23.53 2.52
C MET A 661 -25.57 -22.60 1.75
N ARG A 662 -25.93 -22.99 0.52
CA ARG A 662 -26.80 -22.21 -0.36
C ARG A 662 -28.24 -22.65 -0.19
N LEU A 663 -29.05 -21.83 0.45
CA LEU A 663 -30.49 -22.01 0.61
C LEU A 663 -31.26 -21.28 -0.51
N LYS A 664 -32.58 -21.34 -0.45
CA LYS A 664 -33.45 -20.70 -1.48
C LYS A 664 -33.22 -19.20 -1.62
N TRP A 665 -33.08 -18.50 -0.50
CA TRP A 665 -33.02 -17.03 -0.44
C TRP A 665 -31.77 -16.48 0.25
N VAL A 666 -31.06 -17.33 1.00
CA VAL A 666 -29.94 -16.92 1.85
C VAL A 666 -28.82 -17.93 1.72
N ASP A 667 -27.59 -17.46 1.59
CA ASP A 667 -26.40 -18.27 1.77
C ASP A 667 -25.89 -18.10 3.20
N VAL A 668 -25.66 -19.22 3.89
CA VAL A 668 -25.01 -19.25 5.21
C VAL A 668 -23.55 -19.62 5.01
N ARG A 669 -22.66 -18.79 5.50
CA ARG A 669 -21.21 -18.95 5.36
C ARG A 669 -20.58 -19.13 6.73
N PHE A 670 -19.66 -20.07 6.83
CA PHE A 670 -18.75 -20.24 7.96
C PHE A 670 -17.33 -20.20 7.44
N ARG A 671 -16.45 -19.50 8.15
CA ARG A 671 -15.03 -19.44 7.82
C ARG A 671 -14.19 -19.47 9.09
N ALA A 672 -13.03 -20.15 9.02
CA ALA A 672 -12.01 -20.17 10.06
C ALA A 672 -10.62 -19.96 9.42
N ASP A 673 -9.86 -19.04 9.99
CA ASP A 673 -8.51 -18.66 9.55
C ASP A 673 -7.49 -18.94 10.65
N ASN A 674 -6.25 -19.27 10.29
CA ASN A 674 -5.17 -19.63 11.21
C ASN A 674 -5.57 -20.78 12.15
N LEU A 675 -6.04 -21.88 11.56
CA LEU A 675 -6.53 -23.06 12.30
C LEU A 675 -5.47 -23.69 13.20
N SER A 676 -4.19 -23.57 12.85
CA SER A 676 -3.07 -24.06 13.66
C SER A 676 -2.76 -23.18 14.87
N GLY A 677 -3.33 -21.98 14.97
CA GLY A 677 -2.99 -21.02 16.01
C GLY A 677 -1.54 -20.52 15.93
N GLU A 678 -0.97 -20.47 14.72
CA GLU A 678 0.41 -20.04 14.49
C GLU A 678 0.65 -18.64 15.02
N ASP A 679 1.71 -18.45 15.81
CA ASP A 679 2.22 -17.16 16.25
C ASP A 679 3.35 -16.73 15.31
N TYR A 680 3.21 -15.59 14.67
CA TYR A 680 4.14 -15.13 13.62
C TYR A 680 4.21 -13.62 13.56
N ASN A 681 5.34 -13.10 13.05
CA ASN A 681 5.52 -11.69 12.84
C ASN A 681 5.18 -11.30 11.39
N VAL A 682 4.60 -10.11 11.21
CA VAL A 682 4.18 -9.59 9.90
C VAL A 682 4.91 -8.31 9.52
N PHE A 683 5.51 -7.62 10.49
CA PHE A 683 6.21 -6.38 10.27
C PHE A 683 7.29 -6.16 11.33
N TYR A 684 8.36 -5.43 10.97
CA TYR A 684 9.49 -5.09 11.82
C TYR A 684 9.92 -3.64 11.60
N PHE A 685 10.39 -2.97 12.64
CA PHE A 685 11.05 -1.68 12.54
C PHE A 685 11.90 -1.38 13.77
N LYS A 686 12.75 -0.35 13.65
CA LYS A 686 13.50 0.21 14.77
C LYS A 686 12.97 1.59 15.11
N SER A 687 12.88 1.93 16.40
CA SER A 687 12.60 3.25 16.91
C SER A 687 13.46 3.50 18.14
N ILE A 688 14.16 4.63 18.18
CA ILE A 688 15.04 5.06 19.30
C ILE A 688 15.99 3.92 19.75
N GLY A 689 16.64 3.24 18.80
CA GLY A 689 17.53 2.11 19.09
C GLY A 689 16.84 0.79 19.43
N ASN A 690 15.57 0.78 19.80
CA ASN A 690 14.77 -0.40 20.11
C ASN A 690 14.25 -1.08 18.84
N MET A 691 14.06 -2.39 18.91
CA MET A 691 13.50 -3.23 17.84
C MET A 691 12.06 -3.62 18.17
N PHE A 692 11.18 -3.55 17.17
CA PHE A 692 9.76 -3.85 17.36
C PHE A 692 9.24 -4.76 16.26
N PHE A 693 8.35 -5.69 16.65
CA PHE A 693 7.62 -6.56 15.74
C PHE A 693 6.12 -6.37 15.86
N GLN A 694 5.42 -6.38 14.71
CA GLN A 694 3.98 -6.53 14.63
C GLN A 694 3.66 -8.01 14.54
N ARG A 695 2.78 -8.47 15.42
CA ARG A 695 2.27 -9.84 15.42
C ARG A 695 1.16 -10.03 14.37
N GLY A 696 1.09 -11.20 13.76
CA GLY A 696 -0.05 -11.62 12.94
C GLY A 696 -1.28 -11.95 13.78
N LYS A 697 -2.46 -11.90 13.13
CA LYS A 697 -3.73 -12.18 13.82
C LYS A 697 -3.80 -13.66 14.24
N PRO A 698 -4.31 -13.95 15.45
CA PRO A 698 -4.45 -15.32 15.97
C PRO A 698 -5.54 -16.10 15.20
N PHE A 699 -5.88 -17.31 15.69
CA PHE A 699 -7.07 -18.02 15.21
C PHE A 699 -8.32 -17.14 15.27
N ARG A 700 -9.11 -17.19 14.19
CA ARG A 700 -10.37 -16.44 14.11
C ARG A 700 -11.38 -17.20 13.26
N TRP A 701 -12.64 -16.96 13.56
CA TRP A 701 -13.77 -17.50 12.82
C TRP A 701 -14.82 -16.42 12.51
N THR A 702 -15.59 -16.63 11.48
CA THR A 702 -16.74 -15.78 11.10
C THR A 702 -17.91 -16.65 10.64
N VAL A 703 -19.12 -16.21 10.95
CA VAL A 703 -20.39 -16.72 10.38
C VAL A 703 -21.07 -15.59 9.67
N GLY A 704 -21.54 -15.83 8.46
CA GLY A 704 -22.18 -14.83 7.62
C GLY A 704 -23.50 -15.30 7.02
N LEU A 705 -24.37 -14.34 6.77
CA LEU A 705 -25.65 -14.51 6.05
C LEU A 705 -25.63 -13.59 4.84
N VAL A 706 -25.77 -14.13 3.64
CA VAL A 706 -25.83 -13.37 2.39
C VAL A 706 -27.19 -13.55 1.76
N TYR A 707 -27.89 -12.46 1.57
CA TYR A 707 -29.16 -12.41 0.89
C TYR A 707 -28.99 -11.75 -0.48
N ASN A 708 -29.48 -12.39 -1.55
CA ASN A 708 -29.47 -11.89 -2.91
C ASN A 708 -30.88 -12.02 -3.51
N LEU A 709 -31.45 -10.90 -3.96
CA LEU A 709 -32.78 -10.82 -4.58
C LEU A 709 -32.67 -10.29 -6.01
#